data_9bd33f16bdc3895b721af70b1c9b3639
#
_entry.id   9bd33f16bdc3895b721af70b1c9b3639
#
_cell.length_a   1.000
_cell.length_b   1.000
_cell.length_c   1.000
_cell.angle_alpha   90.00
_cell.angle_beta   90.00
_cell.angle_gamma   90.00
#
_symmetry.space_group_name_H-M   'P 1'
#
loop_
_entity.id
_entity.type
_entity.pdbx_description
1 polymer ?
#
loop_
_entity_poly.entity_id
_entity_poly.type
_entity_poly.pdbx_seq_one_letter_code
_entity_poly.pdbx_strand_id
1 'polypeptide(L)'
;MISFVDLSSFDSGNEPPTLLQQCFHYVTENLETICDKTNSGLELSNGVVLPREICDRLLAEYQQKRKTLDDEFASVFKNNERTKLTRVSVKNSGISDDGLAMLVRHQLEILDLRKCSSVSFKSLDTINQHGNKLRCLVVGDGVHLFPERFEPGSPDAGKSMYQSILLNTPNLRSLAIHNMPVKKSKPAYYYFLQLLSPLQQLEHLDLSGCRQMADLARSLQLASLDNLKSLILHNTKDATSSKVVTGICSLHNLEVLDISQFDEREGKYEMPDLTLATIVKSLPKLKSLDISGTNLAGTGVADAQILSSDFMKKRDCDENFKSVYRARKSDIAGLSSRADNPLEFLGLYGTDHKACYRHDIPASLISGDATECQLVTAALKYIDRPIIIQRVLSDLYHRFRNESISNVLQVLSIILSAMDRHISERNIQISGSAIIFYIVKIRDKVNMSVKTKRHIITALLNAMDAFADDDTMMRNGCLVLSHFKIPKDVIFEYKRLATALILVVAKKNQDIFVRRISIYLLNSLACQVSEDHKELLGQLGAISWVLEIINEKLSKEEFDDVLDVAWSIIWNVTDETPLNSERFLNKNGMDLFLGCLEAFPDKEQLLRNMIGLIGNVAEVKHLRPRLMQQSYVKVFCDLVNSQCDGIEVSYNAAGVLSHLASDGPEAWTIESPTREEVLRRIVEVVDTWDLNLERNINYRSFHPILRLAQTHHIPQCQHWAVWALANLTKVYPDKYCSLVEQEGGIEILQKLINDDGPFPRSKELARMVLTQCQESQNRREYTSDYD
;
A
#
# COMPACT_ATOMS: atom_id res chain seq x y z
N MET A 1 -12.09 -11.62 23.14
CA MET A 1 -12.58 -10.32 22.66
C MET A 1 -12.73 -10.44 21.14
N ILE A 2 -13.95 -10.38 20.62
CA ILE A 2 -14.16 -10.11 19.21
C ILE A 2 -13.66 -8.67 19.05
N SER A 3 -12.44 -8.49 18.53
CA SER A 3 -12.06 -7.17 18.03
C SER A 3 -12.96 -6.91 16.83
N PHE A 4 -14.12 -6.31 17.07
CA PHE A 4 -14.78 -5.60 16.00
C PHE A 4 -13.73 -4.64 15.47
N VAL A 5 -13.34 -4.83 14.22
CA VAL A 5 -12.61 -3.80 13.50
C VAL A 5 -13.53 -2.59 13.61
N ASP A 6 -13.07 -1.56 14.28
CA ASP A 6 -13.85 -0.34 14.42
C ASP A 6 -13.98 0.28 13.03
N LEU A 7 -15.04 -0.09 12.33
CA LEU A 7 -15.34 0.38 10.99
C LEU A 7 -15.73 1.87 10.99
N SER A 8 -16.01 2.44 12.17
CA SER A 8 -16.35 3.86 12.33
C SER A 8 -15.16 4.78 11.97
N SER A 9 -13.94 4.28 12.00
CA SER A 9 -12.75 5.04 11.58
C SER A 9 -12.67 5.31 10.07
N PHE A 10 -13.45 4.59 9.25
CA PHE A 10 -13.45 4.74 7.79
C PHE A 10 -14.41 5.80 7.25
N ASP A 11 -15.41 6.18 8.03
CA ASP A 11 -16.49 7.07 7.59
C ASP A 11 -16.35 8.53 8.11
N SER A 12 -15.38 8.82 8.95
CA SER A 12 -15.05 10.19 9.32
C SER A 12 -14.33 10.88 8.15
N GLY A 13 -15.11 11.69 7.45
CA GLY A 13 -14.77 12.39 6.23
C GLY A 13 -13.40 13.08 6.19
N ASN A 14 -13.15 13.79 5.13
CA ASN A 14 -11.97 14.61 4.74
C ASN A 14 -11.33 15.49 5.84
N GLU A 15 -11.40 15.12 7.10
CA GLU A 15 -10.76 15.86 8.18
C GLU A 15 -9.24 15.62 8.13
N PRO A 16 -8.46 16.69 8.12
CA PRO A 16 -7.01 16.60 8.23
C PRO A 16 -6.64 15.92 9.57
N PRO A 17 -5.48 15.25 9.65
CA PRO A 17 -5.04 14.64 10.91
C PRO A 17 -5.02 15.70 12.01
N THR A 18 -5.55 15.36 13.18
CA THR A 18 -5.57 16.29 14.33
C THR A 18 -4.15 16.73 14.68
N LEU A 19 -4.02 17.90 15.30
CA LEU A 19 -2.71 18.41 15.75
C LEU A 19 -1.98 17.36 16.60
N LEU A 20 -2.69 16.67 17.47
CA LEU A 20 -2.12 15.60 18.29
C LEU A 20 -1.58 14.44 17.45
N GLN A 21 -2.27 14.04 16.39
CA GLN A 21 -1.78 13.00 15.45
C GLN A 21 -0.52 13.47 14.72
N GLN A 22 -0.49 14.73 14.30
CA GLN A 22 0.70 15.32 13.64
C GLN A 22 1.88 15.40 14.61
N CYS A 23 1.67 15.77 15.86
CA CYS A 23 2.70 15.77 16.89
C CYS A 23 3.27 14.37 17.14
N PHE A 24 2.43 13.35 17.27
CA PHE A 24 2.91 11.97 17.40
C PHE A 24 3.71 11.53 16.18
N HIS A 25 3.23 11.88 15.00
CA HIS A 25 3.94 11.60 13.76
C HIS A 25 5.33 12.22 13.73
N TYR A 26 5.43 13.50 14.09
CA TYR A 26 6.69 14.22 14.14
C TYR A 26 7.65 13.66 15.21
N VAL A 27 7.16 13.46 16.43
CA VAL A 27 7.97 12.95 17.55
C VAL A 27 8.49 11.53 17.29
N THR A 28 7.67 10.65 16.69
CA THR A 28 8.13 9.28 16.37
C THR A 28 9.22 9.25 15.28
N GLU A 29 9.33 10.28 14.46
CA GLU A 29 10.40 10.42 13.47
C GLU A 29 11.64 11.13 14.02
N ASN A 30 11.44 12.04 15.00
CA ASN A 30 12.47 12.91 15.57
C ASN A 30 12.48 12.75 17.08
N LEU A 31 12.87 11.55 17.58
CA LEU A 31 12.89 11.26 19.03
C LEU A 31 13.82 12.19 19.82
N GLU A 32 14.85 12.75 19.17
CA GLU A 32 15.76 13.75 19.74
C GLU A 32 15.05 15.03 20.20
N THR A 33 13.80 15.27 19.79
CA THR A 33 13.00 16.40 20.28
C THR A 33 12.55 16.26 21.73
N ILE A 34 12.47 15.02 22.22
CA ILE A 34 12.01 14.71 23.58
C ILE A 34 12.99 13.82 24.36
N CYS A 35 14.02 13.29 23.71
CA CYS A 35 14.98 12.36 24.30
C CYS A 35 16.42 12.80 24.03
N ASP A 36 17.28 12.56 25.02
CA ASP A 36 18.72 12.70 24.92
C ASP A 36 19.35 11.31 24.74
N LYS A 37 20.35 11.22 23.86
CA LYS A 37 21.09 9.96 23.66
C LYS A 37 22.17 9.83 24.72
N THR A 38 22.08 8.74 25.50
CA THR A 38 23.05 8.43 26.59
C THR A 38 23.82 7.15 26.24
N ASN A 39 24.86 6.84 27.02
CA ASN A 39 25.60 5.58 26.89
C ASN A 39 24.73 4.33 27.17
N SER A 40 23.59 4.50 27.84
CA SER A 40 22.63 3.44 28.22
C SER A 40 21.38 3.36 27.34
N GLY A 41 21.29 4.16 26.26
CA GLY A 41 20.16 4.27 25.36
C GLY A 41 19.55 5.65 25.32
N LEU A 42 18.27 5.75 24.99
CA LEU A 42 17.51 6.99 24.96
C LEU A 42 16.92 7.30 26.34
N GLU A 43 17.08 8.53 26.81
CA GLU A 43 16.45 9.01 28.05
C GLU A 43 15.66 10.27 27.76
N LEU A 44 14.49 10.45 28.43
CA LEU A 44 13.73 11.70 28.29
C LEU A 44 14.54 12.91 28.73
N SER A 45 14.55 13.95 27.92
CA SER A 45 15.22 15.22 28.19
C SER A 45 14.73 15.83 29.50
N ASN A 46 15.59 16.67 30.16
CA ASN A 46 15.25 17.23 31.46
C ASN A 46 13.92 18.00 31.41
N GLY A 47 13.05 17.75 32.38
CA GLY A 47 11.74 18.38 32.51
C GLY A 47 10.62 17.72 31.68
N VAL A 48 10.92 16.79 30.78
CA VAL A 48 9.90 16.06 30.02
C VAL A 48 9.32 14.95 30.91
N VAL A 49 7.99 14.94 31.06
CA VAL A 49 7.20 13.87 31.71
C VAL A 49 6.08 13.50 30.79
N LEU A 50 5.95 12.21 30.48
CA LEU A 50 4.93 11.68 29.58
C LEU A 50 3.79 11.05 30.37
N PRO A 51 2.56 11.59 30.29
CA PRO A 51 1.37 10.98 30.86
C PRO A 51 1.11 9.59 30.25
N ARG A 52 0.30 8.80 30.96
CA ARG A 52 -0.06 7.42 30.56
C ARG A 52 -0.56 7.32 29.12
N GLU A 53 -1.54 8.13 28.76
CA GLU A 53 -2.17 8.10 27.42
C GLU A 53 -1.17 8.43 26.32
N ILE A 54 -0.23 9.32 26.59
CA ILE A 54 0.84 9.69 25.67
C ILE A 54 1.85 8.55 25.52
N CYS A 55 2.26 7.91 26.64
CA CYS A 55 3.19 6.78 26.61
C CYS A 55 2.61 5.59 25.82
N ASP A 56 1.37 5.16 26.13
CA ASP A 56 0.72 4.03 25.47
C ASP A 56 0.55 4.29 23.96
N ARG A 57 0.24 5.52 23.59
CA ARG A 57 0.05 5.92 22.19
C ARG A 57 1.38 6.08 21.44
N LEU A 58 2.40 6.67 22.08
CA LEU A 58 3.73 6.82 21.48
C LEU A 58 4.31 5.44 21.10
N LEU A 59 4.17 4.45 22.00
CA LEU A 59 4.59 3.08 21.73
C LEU A 59 3.84 2.47 20.53
N ALA A 60 2.51 2.66 20.46
CA ALA A 60 1.68 2.14 19.39
C ALA A 60 2.00 2.79 18.03
N GLU A 61 2.12 4.10 17.98
CA GLU A 61 2.46 4.86 16.75
C GLU A 61 3.86 4.52 16.23
N TYR A 62 4.84 4.35 17.13
CA TYR A 62 6.21 3.96 16.76
C TYR A 62 6.23 2.60 16.03
N GLN A 63 5.44 1.63 16.52
CA GLN A 63 5.31 0.33 15.87
C GLN A 63 4.57 0.37 14.53
N GLN A 64 3.53 1.20 14.40
CA GLN A 64 2.77 1.32 13.16
C GLN A 64 3.64 1.81 11.99
N LYS A 65 4.64 2.63 12.28
CA LYS A 65 5.59 3.16 11.27
C LYS A 65 6.65 2.15 10.83
N ARG A 66 6.51 0.86 11.12
CA ARG A 66 7.45 -0.22 10.78
C ARG A 66 8.85 -0.01 11.35
N LYS A 67 9.00 0.81 12.37
CA LYS A 67 10.23 0.86 13.14
C LYS A 67 10.24 -0.35 14.06
N THR A 68 11.28 -1.18 13.94
CA THR A 68 11.46 -2.32 14.86
C THR A 68 11.69 -1.77 16.26
N LEU A 69 10.77 -2.07 17.16
CA LEU A 69 10.93 -1.75 18.55
C LEU A 69 12.08 -2.59 19.13
N ASP A 70 13.05 -1.94 19.72
CA ASP A 70 14.25 -2.55 20.29
C ASP A 70 14.49 -2.03 21.71
N ASP A 71 15.59 -2.47 22.32
CA ASP A 71 15.95 -2.08 23.68
C ASP A 71 16.33 -0.59 23.78
N GLU A 72 16.87 0.01 22.71
CA GLU A 72 17.18 1.44 22.68
C GLU A 72 15.88 2.27 22.81
N PHE A 73 14.84 1.95 22.06
CA PHE A 73 13.56 2.63 22.22
C PHE A 73 12.87 2.30 23.54
N ALA A 74 12.96 1.04 24.01
CA ALA A 74 12.39 0.66 25.30
C ALA A 74 12.98 1.45 26.47
N SER A 75 14.25 1.89 26.37
CA SER A 75 14.95 2.67 27.39
C SER A 75 14.32 4.05 27.67
N VAL A 76 13.55 4.62 26.72
CA VAL A 76 12.74 5.85 26.92
C VAL A 76 11.79 5.69 28.12
N PHE A 77 11.30 4.46 28.35
CA PHE A 77 10.35 4.13 29.41
C PHE A 77 11.01 3.58 30.68
N LYS A 78 12.33 3.63 30.81
CA LYS A 78 13.08 3.08 31.96
C LYS A 78 12.70 3.73 33.30
N ASN A 79 12.38 5.02 33.29
CA ASN A 79 12.05 5.79 34.49
C ASN A 79 10.54 5.87 34.76
N ASN A 80 10.05 5.06 35.70
CA ASN A 80 8.62 4.96 36.05
C ASN A 80 8.05 6.21 36.74
N GLU A 81 8.88 7.17 37.17
CA GLU A 81 8.43 8.45 37.72
C GLU A 81 8.05 9.42 36.59
N ARG A 82 8.75 9.33 35.46
CA ARG A 82 8.57 10.23 34.32
C ARG A 82 7.70 9.64 33.21
N THR A 83 7.51 8.33 33.20
CA THR A 83 6.71 7.61 32.21
C THR A 83 5.75 6.62 32.88
N LYS A 84 4.59 6.37 32.30
CA LYS A 84 3.61 5.38 32.81
C LYS A 84 3.01 4.61 31.64
N LEU A 85 3.28 3.30 31.56
CA LEU A 85 2.69 2.39 30.60
C LEU A 85 1.64 1.51 31.26
N THR A 86 0.58 1.18 30.54
CA THR A 86 -0.43 0.22 30.97
C THR A 86 -0.71 -0.82 29.91
N ARG A 87 -0.49 -0.48 28.65
CA ARG A 87 -0.70 -1.37 27.50
C ARG A 87 0.57 -1.43 26.68
N VAL A 88 1.17 -2.58 26.64
CA VAL A 88 2.39 -2.81 25.88
C VAL A 88 2.14 -3.92 24.88
N SER A 89 2.24 -3.59 23.61
CA SER A 89 2.37 -4.56 22.55
C SER A 89 3.76 -4.41 21.94
N VAL A 90 4.55 -5.44 22.00
CA VAL A 90 5.89 -5.49 21.38
C VAL A 90 5.90 -6.50 20.23
N LYS A 91 4.75 -6.73 19.64
CA LYS A 91 4.57 -7.67 18.54
C LYS A 91 5.58 -7.45 17.42
N ASN A 92 6.24 -8.52 16.99
CA ASN A 92 7.18 -8.49 15.85
C ASN A 92 8.36 -7.54 16.07
N SER A 93 8.95 -7.55 17.26
CA SER A 93 10.06 -6.67 17.67
C SER A 93 11.34 -7.45 18.00
N GLY A 94 12.47 -6.71 17.98
CA GLY A 94 13.78 -7.20 18.40
C GLY A 94 14.06 -7.05 19.90
N ILE A 95 13.04 -6.73 20.70
CA ILE A 95 13.23 -6.49 22.14
C ILE A 95 13.79 -7.72 22.86
N SER A 96 14.76 -7.50 23.73
CA SER A 96 15.36 -8.55 24.55
C SER A 96 14.67 -8.69 25.91
N ASP A 97 15.15 -9.63 26.75
CA ASP A 97 14.68 -9.77 28.14
C ASP A 97 14.93 -8.50 28.95
N ASP A 98 16.05 -7.79 28.71
CA ASP A 98 16.39 -6.56 29.42
C ASP A 98 15.48 -5.40 29.00
N GLY A 99 15.23 -5.24 27.69
CA GLY A 99 14.29 -4.24 27.19
C GLY A 99 12.88 -4.49 27.68
N LEU A 100 12.42 -5.76 27.68
CA LEU A 100 11.11 -6.12 28.22
C LEU A 100 11.01 -5.83 29.72
N ALA A 101 12.07 -6.05 30.50
CA ALA A 101 12.10 -5.77 31.93
C ALA A 101 11.89 -4.28 32.23
N MET A 102 12.36 -3.36 31.36
CA MET A 102 12.11 -1.91 31.52
C MET A 102 10.62 -1.61 31.39
N LEU A 103 9.93 -2.26 30.45
CA LEU A 103 8.51 -2.04 30.19
C LEU A 103 7.59 -2.68 31.23
N VAL A 104 7.91 -3.90 31.69
CA VAL A 104 7.06 -4.65 32.62
C VAL A 104 7.03 -4.04 34.04
N ARG A 105 8.06 -3.29 34.41
CA ARG A 105 8.12 -2.55 35.71
C ARG A 105 7.00 -1.52 35.88
N HIS A 106 6.31 -1.13 34.80
CA HIS A 106 5.20 -0.16 34.83
C HIS A 106 3.86 -0.72 35.33
N GLN A 107 3.79 -1.94 35.85
CA GLN A 107 2.56 -2.56 36.34
C GLN A 107 1.47 -2.64 35.25
N LEU A 108 1.78 -3.30 34.15
CA LEU A 108 0.95 -3.39 32.95
C LEU A 108 -0.40 -4.08 33.21
N GLU A 109 -1.43 -3.65 32.48
CA GLU A 109 -2.71 -4.36 32.37
C GLU A 109 -2.74 -5.30 31.16
N ILE A 110 -2.06 -4.95 30.06
CA ILE A 110 -2.01 -5.72 28.81
C ILE A 110 -0.56 -5.86 28.37
N LEU A 111 -0.15 -7.09 28.05
CA LEU A 111 1.16 -7.41 27.49
C LEU A 111 1.00 -8.37 26.30
N ASP A 112 1.47 -7.95 25.11
CA ASP A 112 1.47 -8.74 23.87
C ASP A 112 2.90 -8.94 23.37
N LEU A 113 3.35 -10.22 23.39
CA LEU A 113 4.70 -10.65 23.04
C LEU A 113 4.77 -11.48 21.75
N ARG A 114 3.77 -11.39 20.88
CA ARG A 114 3.75 -12.18 19.64
C ARG A 114 4.94 -11.87 18.72
N LYS A 115 5.59 -12.93 18.22
CA LYS A 115 6.74 -12.82 17.29
C LYS A 115 7.95 -12.05 17.86
N CYS A 116 8.24 -12.20 19.16
CA CYS A 116 9.40 -11.63 19.84
C CYS A 116 10.43 -12.72 20.11
N SER A 117 11.26 -13.04 19.12
CA SER A 117 12.19 -14.17 19.20
C SER A 117 13.34 -14.01 20.21
N SER A 118 13.64 -12.77 20.61
CA SER A 118 14.72 -12.46 21.59
C SER A 118 14.26 -12.53 23.04
N VAL A 119 12.95 -12.72 23.29
CA VAL A 119 12.39 -12.87 24.64
C VAL A 119 12.50 -14.35 25.06
N SER A 120 13.08 -14.60 26.24
CA SER A 120 13.29 -15.93 26.78
C SER A 120 12.55 -16.17 28.12
N PHE A 121 12.70 -17.37 28.69
CA PHE A 121 12.12 -17.70 29.97
C PHE A 121 12.59 -16.83 31.14
N LYS A 122 13.72 -16.11 31.02
CA LYS A 122 14.17 -15.14 32.02
C LYS A 122 13.16 -14.02 32.26
N SER A 123 12.42 -13.62 31.20
CA SER A 123 11.36 -12.61 31.32
C SER A 123 10.17 -13.09 32.15
N LEU A 124 9.99 -14.42 32.32
CA LEU A 124 8.90 -14.96 33.15
C LEU A 124 9.02 -14.55 34.61
N ASP A 125 10.23 -14.53 35.16
CA ASP A 125 10.48 -14.10 36.55
C ASP A 125 10.12 -12.61 36.72
N THR A 126 10.47 -11.77 35.78
CA THR A 126 10.12 -10.36 35.78
C THR A 126 8.61 -10.13 35.69
N ILE A 127 7.92 -10.90 34.83
CA ILE A 127 6.47 -10.86 34.71
C ILE A 127 5.81 -11.31 36.04
N ASN A 128 6.30 -12.35 36.64
CA ASN A 128 5.78 -12.86 37.93
C ASN A 128 6.00 -11.90 39.11
N GLN A 129 7.09 -11.11 39.07
CA GLN A 129 7.37 -10.10 40.10
C GLN A 129 6.51 -8.83 39.96
N HIS A 130 6.27 -8.38 38.74
CA HIS A 130 5.62 -7.10 38.45
C HIS A 130 4.20 -7.20 37.86
N GLY A 131 3.77 -8.42 37.48
CA GLY A 131 2.53 -8.67 36.75
C GLY A 131 1.23 -8.69 37.60
N ASN A 132 1.24 -8.20 38.83
CA ASN A 132 0.04 -8.24 39.71
C ASN A 132 -1.19 -7.53 39.11
N LYS A 133 -1.03 -6.53 38.29
CA LYS A 133 -2.14 -5.82 37.59
C LYS A 133 -2.46 -6.42 36.25
N LEU A 134 -1.69 -7.38 35.76
CA LEU A 134 -1.85 -7.91 34.42
C LEU A 134 -3.20 -8.62 34.28
N ARG A 135 -3.98 -8.19 33.31
CA ARG A 135 -5.30 -8.76 32.96
C ARG A 135 -5.28 -9.53 31.65
N CYS A 136 -4.36 -9.18 30.74
CA CYS A 136 -4.23 -9.83 29.44
C CYS A 136 -2.76 -10.09 29.12
N LEU A 137 -2.43 -11.33 28.84
CA LEU A 137 -1.12 -11.78 28.38
C LEU A 137 -1.27 -12.55 27.07
N VAL A 138 -0.55 -12.12 26.03
CA VAL A 138 -0.51 -12.80 24.73
C VAL A 138 0.93 -13.20 24.43
N VAL A 139 1.17 -14.49 24.29
CA VAL A 139 2.47 -15.09 23.92
C VAL A 139 2.29 -15.80 22.58
N GLY A 140 3.11 -15.49 21.61
CA GLY A 140 2.95 -16.03 20.27
C GLY A 140 4.18 -16.74 19.74
N ASP A 141 4.16 -16.98 18.44
CA ASP A 141 5.21 -17.70 17.71
C ASP A 141 6.60 -17.13 17.98
N GLY A 142 7.57 -18.01 18.18
CA GLY A 142 8.97 -17.66 18.38
C GLY A 142 9.34 -17.14 19.75
N VAL A 143 8.37 -17.01 20.67
CA VAL A 143 8.61 -16.55 22.03
C VAL A 143 8.86 -17.76 22.95
N HIS A 144 10.02 -17.81 23.55
CA HIS A 144 10.42 -18.90 24.48
C HIS A 144 10.17 -18.54 25.93
N LEU A 145 9.06 -17.86 26.25
CA LEU A 145 8.71 -17.43 27.61
C LEU A 145 8.51 -18.61 28.58
N PHE A 146 7.95 -19.70 28.10
CA PHE A 146 7.72 -20.89 28.91
C PHE A 146 8.78 -21.93 28.60
N PRO A 147 9.41 -22.57 29.66
CA PRO A 147 10.46 -23.54 29.43
C PRO A 147 9.93 -24.78 28.71
N GLU A 148 10.67 -25.29 27.74
CA GLU A 148 10.32 -26.50 26.98
C GLU A 148 10.25 -27.79 27.87
N ARG A 149 10.99 -27.78 28.97
CA ARG A 149 11.01 -28.85 29.96
C ARG A 149 10.80 -28.23 31.32
N PHE A 150 9.84 -28.74 32.03
CA PHE A 150 9.73 -28.52 33.44
C PHE A 150 10.53 -29.62 34.17
N GLU A 151 11.73 -29.30 34.65
CA GLU A 151 12.44 -30.17 35.58
C GLU A 151 11.97 -29.79 36.98
N PRO A 152 11.27 -30.67 37.69
CA PRO A 152 11.00 -30.44 39.11
C PRO A 152 12.37 -30.24 39.78
N GLY A 153 12.49 -29.14 40.52
CA GLY A 153 13.75 -28.80 41.21
C GLY A 153 14.34 -29.98 41.95
N SER A 154 15.68 -29.98 42.04
CA SER A 154 16.46 -31.04 42.72
C SER A 154 15.78 -31.56 43.99
N PRO A 155 15.85 -32.88 44.28
CA PRO A 155 15.19 -33.50 45.43
C PRO A 155 15.54 -32.93 46.81
N ASP A 156 16.57 -32.10 46.92
CA ASP A 156 17.06 -31.53 48.18
C ASP A 156 16.21 -30.37 48.76
N ALA A 157 15.18 -29.90 48.04
CA ALA A 157 14.40 -28.72 48.48
C ALA A 157 13.07 -29.06 49.14
N GLY A 158 12.82 -30.21 49.74
CA GLY A 158 11.69 -30.48 50.65
C GLY A 158 10.28 -29.97 50.25
N LYS A 159 10.10 -29.44 49.05
CA LYS A 159 8.83 -28.92 48.52
C LYS A 159 8.19 -29.98 47.64
N SER A 160 6.94 -30.26 47.88
CA SER A 160 6.08 -31.13 47.07
C SER A 160 6.21 -30.79 45.58
N MET A 161 6.40 -31.81 44.74
CA MET A 161 6.50 -31.74 43.26
C MET A 161 5.30 -31.04 42.59
N TYR A 162 4.26 -30.71 43.35
CA TYR A 162 3.00 -30.06 42.91
C TYR A 162 2.94 -28.54 43.14
N GLN A 163 3.99 -27.91 43.68
CA GLN A 163 3.92 -26.51 44.14
C GLN A 163 4.68 -25.46 43.32
N SER A 164 5.25 -25.80 42.17
CA SER A 164 5.88 -24.79 41.33
C SER A 164 4.86 -24.14 40.40
N ILE A 165 4.49 -22.92 40.72
CA ILE A 165 3.60 -22.09 39.92
C ILE A 165 4.42 -21.53 38.71
N LEU A 166 3.98 -21.85 37.49
CA LEU A 166 4.62 -21.36 36.28
C LEU A 166 4.36 -19.86 36.04
N LEU A 167 3.10 -19.41 36.21
CA LEU A 167 2.69 -18.05 36.03
C LEU A 167 1.94 -17.53 37.26
N ASN A 168 2.50 -16.52 37.92
CA ASN A 168 1.93 -15.92 39.14
C ASN A 168 1.35 -14.52 38.81
N THR A 169 0.25 -14.52 38.11
CA THR A 169 -0.52 -13.30 37.74
C THR A 169 -1.99 -13.47 38.14
N PRO A 170 -2.33 -13.32 39.43
CA PRO A 170 -3.63 -13.75 39.99
C PRO A 170 -4.83 -12.97 39.40
N ASN A 171 -4.62 -11.79 38.87
CA ASN A 171 -5.66 -10.96 38.26
C ASN A 171 -5.83 -11.18 36.75
N LEU A 172 -5.14 -12.18 36.17
CA LEU A 172 -5.18 -12.46 34.75
C LEU A 172 -6.58 -12.97 34.36
N ARG A 173 -7.19 -12.30 33.37
CA ARG A 173 -8.50 -12.66 32.82
C ARG A 173 -8.41 -13.24 31.42
N SER A 174 -7.36 -12.90 30.68
CA SER A 174 -7.15 -13.36 29.31
C SER A 174 -5.73 -13.86 29.14
N LEU A 175 -5.60 -15.12 28.74
CA LEU A 175 -4.33 -15.77 28.41
C LEU A 175 -4.40 -16.32 26.98
N ALA A 176 -3.50 -15.89 26.11
CA ALA A 176 -3.33 -16.47 24.79
C ALA A 176 -1.90 -17.01 24.64
N ILE A 177 -1.77 -18.25 24.23
CA ILE A 177 -0.49 -18.91 23.96
C ILE A 177 -0.61 -19.57 22.60
N HIS A 178 0.10 -19.04 21.60
CA HIS A 178 0.02 -19.54 20.24
C HIS A 178 1.23 -20.38 19.87
N ASN A 179 0.97 -21.51 19.17
CA ASN A 179 1.97 -22.40 18.58
C ASN A 179 3.10 -22.83 19.53
N MET A 180 2.78 -23.05 20.77
CA MET A 180 3.74 -23.46 21.80
C MET A 180 4.44 -24.77 21.41
N PRO A 181 5.79 -24.78 21.28
CA PRO A 181 6.53 -25.99 20.97
C PRO A 181 6.70 -26.85 22.23
N VAL A 182 5.85 -27.86 22.42
CA VAL A 182 6.04 -28.86 23.49
C VAL A 182 6.81 -30.04 22.91
N LYS A 183 8.05 -30.27 23.38
CA LYS A 183 8.86 -31.46 22.98
C LYS A 183 8.35 -32.74 23.63
N LYS A 184 8.42 -33.84 22.88
CA LYS A 184 8.03 -35.21 23.33
C LYS A 184 8.94 -35.80 24.41
N SER A 185 9.09 -35.18 25.55
CA SER A 185 9.83 -35.77 26.64
C SER A 185 8.98 -35.89 27.92
N LYS A 186 8.70 -37.12 28.30
CA LYS A 186 8.05 -37.66 29.53
C LYS A 186 7.25 -36.70 30.42
N PRO A 187 6.22 -37.20 31.13
CA PRO A 187 4.84 -36.83 30.87
C PRO A 187 4.58 -35.36 31.18
N ALA A 188 4.13 -34.65 30.19
CA ALA A 188 3.60 -33.27 30.28
C ALA A 188 2.33 -33.19 31.16
N TYR A 189 2.04 -34.19 31.94
CA TYR A 189 0.77 -34.37 32.67
C TYR A 189 0.41 -33.26 33.64
N TYR A 190 1.35 -32.39 33.97
CA TYR A 190 1.11 -31.33 34.95
C TYR A 190 1.40 -29.92 34.39
N TYR A 191 1.85 -29.81 33.18
CA TYR A 191 2.29 -28.51 32.61
C TYR A 191 1.14 -27.52 32.56
N PHE A 192 0.07 -27.89 31.86
CA PHE A 192 -1.12 -27.05 31.76
C PHE A 192 -1.84 -26.88 33.10
N LEU A 193 -1.82 -27.93 33.95
CA LEU A 193 -2.40 -27.79 35.28
C LEU A 193 -1.65 -26.76 36.13
N GLN A 194 -0.30 -26.79 36.12
CA GLN A 194 0.53 -25.82 36.83
C GLN A 194 0.44 -24.40 36.26
N LEU A 195 0.22 -24.29 34.97
CA LEU A 195 -0.01 -23.01 34.30
C LEU A 195 -1.37 -22.42 34.66
N LEU A 196 -2.43 -23.22 34.60
CA LEU A 196 -3.82 -22.75 34.65
C LEU A 196 -4.39 -22.72 36.09
N SER A 197 -3.99 -23.63 36.98
CA SER A 197 -4.57 -23.70 38.33
C SER A 197 -4.41 -22.42 39.17
N PRO A 198 -3.36 -21.59 39.01
CA PRO A 198 -3.26 -20.31 39.73
C PRO A 198 -4.20 -19.25 39.21
N LEU A 199 -4.71 -19.40 37.98
CA LEU A 199 -5.41 -18.35 37.21
C LEU A 199 -6.92 -18.42 37.41
N GLN A 200 -7.39 -18.36 38.64
CA GLN A 200 -8.80 -18.54 38.99
C GLN A 200 -9.74 -17.46 38.48
N GLN A 201 -9.19 -16.29 38.06
CA GLN A 201 -9.96 -15.19 37.44
C GLN A 201 -10.02 -15.29 35.91
N LEU A 202 -9.50 -16.38 35.30
CA LEU A 202 -9.39 -16.52 33.86
C LEU A 202 -10.78 -16.62 33.20
N GLU A 203 -11.08 -15.68 32.33
CA GLU A 203 -12.30 -15.62 31.54
C GLU A 203 -12.08 -16.07 30.07
N HIS A 204 -10.87 -15.87 29.54
CA HIS A 204 -10.53 -16.16 28.15
C HIS A 204 -9.23 -16.94 28.05
N LEU A 205 -9.27 -18.10 27.41
CA LEU A 205 -8.12 -18.95 27.13
C LEU A 205 -8.01 -19.25 25.65
N ASP A 206 -6.89 -18.86 25.03
CA ASP A 206 -6.56 -19.15 23.63
C ASP A 206 -5.27 -19.97 23.55
N LEU A 207 -5.38 -21.19 23.05
CA LEU A 207 -4.29 -22.14 22.88
C LEU A 207 -4.11 -22.51 21.39
N SER A 208 -4.37 -21.57 20.48
CA SER A 208 -4.31 -21.78 19.03
C SER A 208 -2.95 -22.34 18.59
N GLY A 209 -2.97 -23.37 17.75
CA GLY A 209 -1.79 -23.99 17.18
C GLY A 209 -0.92 -24.80 18.15
N CYS A 210 -1.32 -24.92 19.42
CA CYS A 210 -0.59 -25.72 20.39
C CYS A 210 -0.66 -27.22 20.06
N ARG A 211 0.45 -27.91 20.27
CA ARG A 211 0.56 -29.36 19.98
C ARG A 211 0.66 -30.16 21.25
N GLN A 212 0.26 -31.44 21.17
CA GLN A 212 0.33 -32.41 22.29
C GLN A 212 -0.55 -32.04 23.49
N MET A 213 -1.84 -31.92 23.25
CA MET A 213 -2.85 -31.51 24.21
C MET A 213 -3.44 -32.69 25.06
N ALA A 214 -2.82 -33.85 25.05
CA ALA A 214 -3.31 -35.01 25.83
C ALA A 214 -3.50 -34.72 27.33
N ASP A 215 -2.73 -33.77 27.87
CA ASP A 215 -2.83 -33.29 29.24
C ASP A 215 -3.88 -32.19 29.43
N LEU A 216 -4.21 -31.45 28.38
CA LEU A 216 -5.17 -30.34 28.47
C LEU A 216 -6.52 -30.81 29.00
N ALA A 217 -7.03 -31.90 28.48
CA ALA A 217 -8.32 -32.44 28.91
C ALA A 217 -8.45 -32.60 30.42
N ARG A 218 -7.43 -33.22 31.03
CA ARG A 218 -7.36 -33.41 32.46
C ARG A 218 -7.11 -32.10 33.20
N SER A 219 -6.29 -31.22 32.66
CA SER A 219 -6.00 -29.91 33.24
C SER A 219 -7.22 -29.01 33.25
N LEU A 220 -8.05 -29.00 32.21
CA LEU A 220 -9.30 -28.27 32.17
C LEU A 220 -10.31 -28.74 33.24
N GLN A 221 -10.37 -30.04 33.48
CA GLN A 221 -11.22 -30.62 34.54
C GLN A 221 -10.72 -30.31 35.95
N LEU A 222 -9.39 -30.35 36.17
CA LEU A 222 -8.79 -30.19 37.49
C LEU A 222 -8.50 -28.76 37.90
N ALA A 223 -8.34 -27.86 36.93
CA ALA A 223 -7.98 -26.47 37.20
C ALA A 223 -9.14 -25.59 37.73
N SER A 224 -10.37 -26.14 37.79
CA SER A 224 -11.56 -25.47 38.32
C SER A 224 -11.73 -24.05 37.72
N LEU A 225 -11.70 -23.93 36.38
CA LEU A 225 -11.80 -22.67 35.67
C LEU A 225 -13.26 -22.20 35.54
N ASP A 226 -13.91 -21.99 36.69
CA ASP A 226 -15.35 -21.69 36.76
C ASP A 226 -15.72 -20.37 36.12
N ASN A 227 -14.76 -19.44 36.00
CA ASN A 227 -14.97 -18.14 35.34
C ASN A 227 -14.73 -18.17 33.84
N LEU A 228 -14.31 -19.29 33.23
CA LEU A 228 -13.97 -19.37 31.84
C LEU A 228 -15.20 -19.23 30.92
N LYS A 229 -15.21 -18.17 30.10
CA LYS A 229 -16.28 -17.84 29.14
C LYS A 229 -15.88 -18.14 27.70
N SER A 230 -14.58 -18.11 27.39
CA SER A 230 -14.08 -18.29 26.04
C SER A 230 -12.92 -19.27 26.01
N LEU A 231 -13.03 -20.30 25.17
CA LEU A 231 -11.98 -21.26 24.88
C LEU A 231 -11.73 -21.35 23.38
N ILE A 232 -10.49 -21.08 22.97
CA ILE A 232 -10.06 -21.14 21.57
C ILE A 232 -8.97 -22.21 21.45
N LEU A 233 -9.27 -23.23 20.65
CA LEU A 233 -8.40 -24.38 20.33
C LEU A 233 -8.18 -24.48 18.82
N HIS A 234 -8.11 -23.33 18.12
CA HIS A 234 -7.90 -23.27 16.68
C HIS A 234 -6.58 -23.96 16.28
N ASN A 235 -6.62 -24.87 15.29
CA ASN A 235 -5.48 -25.64 14.81
C ASN A 235 -4.69 -26.36 15.93
N THR A 236 -5.36 -26.72 17.00
CA THR A 236 -4.75 -27.45 18.10
C THR A 236 -4.74 -28.93 17.75
N LYS A 237 -3.55 -29.55 17.81
CA LYS A 237 -3.41 -30.98 17.57
C LYS A 237 -4.11 -31.78 18.67
N ASP A 238 -4.68 -32.95 18.34
CA ASP A 238 -5.44 -33.81 19.21
C ASP A 238 -6.75 -33.20 19.81
N ALA A 239 -7.18 -32.02 19.34
CA ALA A 239 -8.46 -31.41 19.76
C ALA A 239 -9.68 -32.31 19.47
N THR A 240 -9.56 -33.18 18.48
CA THR A 240 -10.60 -34.15 18.08
C THR A 240 -10.72 -35.36 19.02
N SER A 241 -9.80 -35.52 19.99
CA SER A 241 -9.85 -36.68 20.90
C SER A 241 -11.05 -36.59 21.82
N SER A 242 -11.69 -37.74 22.10
CA SER A 242 -12.84 -37.86 23.01
C SER A 242 -12.54 -37.32 24.42
N LYS A 243 -11.30 -37.42 24.87
CA LYS A 243 -10.87 -36.87 26.15
C LYS A 243 -10.93 -35.35 26.19
N VAL A 244 -10.45 -34.67 25.15
CA VAL A 244 -10.51 -33.22 25.07
C VAL A 244 -11.96 -32.74 24.96
N VAL A 245 -12.79 -33.42 24.19
CA VAL A 245 -14.23 -33.15 24.14
C VAL A 245 -14.88 -33.28 25.54
N THR A 246 -14.55 -34.32 26.29
CA THR A 246 -15.04 -34.46 27.68
C THR A 246 -14.58 -33.31 28.59
N GLY A 247 -13.33 -32.88 28.45
CA GLY A 247 -12.80 -31.72 29.21
C GLY A 247 -13.52 -30.43 28.85
N ILE A 248 -13.80 -30.19 27.56
CA ILE A 248 -14.59 -29.03 27.11
C ILE A 248 -16.00 -29.08 27.70
N CYS A 249 -16.64 -30.21 27.65
CA CYS A 249 -18.01 -30.42 28.18
C CYS A 249 -18.14 -30.15 29.67
N SER A 250 -17.07 -30.16 30.47
CA SER A 250 -17.07 -29.80 31.89
C SER A 250 -17.12 -28.29 32.16
N LEU A 251 -16.89 -27.45 31.15
CA LEU A 251 -16.82 -25.97 31.27
C LEU A 251 -18.19 -25.31 31.04
N HIS A 252 -19.14 -25.55 31.97
CA HIS A 252 -20.56 -25.19 31.77
C HIS A 252 -20.86 -23.68 31.62
N ASN A 253 -19.90 -22.80 31.95
CA ASN A 253 -20.03 -21.36 31.83
C ASN A 253 -19.52 -20.80 30.47
N LEU A 254 -19.10 -21.69 29.57
CA LEU A 254 -18.53 -21.30 28.29
C LEU A 254 -19.59 -20.65 27.38
N GLU A 255 -19.28 -19.45 26.90
CA GLU A 255 -20.08 -18.69 25.94
C GLU A 255 -19.49 -18.76 24.52
N VAL A 256 -18.16 -18.89 24.41
CA VAL A 256 -17.44 -18.92 23.13
C VAL A 256 -16.55 -20.16 23.06
N LEU A 257 -16.75 -20.97 22.04
CA LEU A 257 -15.91 -22.14 21.74
C LEU A 257 -15.44 -22.11 20.29
N ASP A 258 -14.13 -22.18 20.09
CA ASP A 258 -13.52 -22.32 18.78
C ASP A 258 -12.66 -23.60 18.74
N ILE A 259 -13.11 -24.57 17.97
CA ILE A 259 -12.44 -25.85 17.72
C ILE A 259 -12.16 -26.04 16.23
N SER A 260 -12.01 -24.92 15.52
CA SER A 260 -11.77 -24.93 14.08
C SER A 260 -10.41 -25.53 13.72
N GLN A 261 -10.34 -26.26 12.61
CA GLN A 261 -9.16 -26.96 12.13
C GLN A 261 -8.99 -26.75 10.62
N PHE A 262 -7.83 -26.28 10.22
CA PHE A 262 -7.49 -26.05 8.81
C PHE A 262 -6.36 -26.94 8.30
N ASP A 263 -5.81 -27.78 9.16
CA ASP A 263 -4.99 -28.93 8.76
C ASP A 263 -5.94 -30.09 8.40
N GLU A 264 -5.97 -30.49 7.14
CA GLU A 264 -6.87 -31.50 6.59
C GLU A 264 -6.79 -32.86 7.34
N ARG A 265 -5.69 -33.12 8.04
CA ARG A 265 -5.46 -34.38 8.76
C ARG A 265 -6.07 -34.39 10.16
N GLU A 266 -6.33 -33.21 10.73
CA GLU A 266 -6.63 -33.09 12.17
C GLU A 266 -8.13 -32.81 12.45
N GLY A 267 -8.92 -32.33 11.53
CA GLY A 267 -10.32 -31.89 11.75
C GLY A 267 -11.38 -33.01 11.71
N LYS A 268 -11.01 -34.28 11.84
CA LYS A 268 -11.92 -35.42 11.66
C LYS A 268 -12.32 -36.07 12.97
N TYR A 269 -13.58 -35.95 13.34
CA TYR A 269 -14.21 -36.57 14.50
C TYR A 269 -14.86 -37.90 14.04
N GLU A 270 -14.73 -38.95 14.87
CA GLU A 270 -15.26 -40.30 14.55
C GLU A 270 -16.79 -40.34 14.46
N MET A 271 -17.47 -39.65 15.40
CA MET A 271 -18.94 -39.54 15.42
C MET A 271 -19.35 -38.06 15.43
N PRO A 272 -19.29 -37.39 14.31
CA PRO A 272 -19.41 -35.92 14.27
C PRO A 272 -20.73 -35.40 14.85
N ASP A 273 -21.87 -35.95 14.41
CA ASP A 273 -23.19 -35.49 14.86
C ASP A 273 -23.40 -35.70 16.36
N LEU A 274 -22.97 -36.84 16.90
CA LEU A 274 -23.07 -37.14 18.33
C LEU A 274 -22.13 -36.27 19.16
N THR A 275 -20.92 -36.04 18.68
CA THR A 275 -19.94 -35.17 19.32
C THR A 275 -20.44 -33.75 19.40
N LEU A 276 -20.91 -33.19 18.30
CA LEU A 276 -21.48 -31.83 18.26
C LEU A 276 -22.70 -31.71 19.17
N ALA A 277 -23.61 -32.68 19.16
CA ALA A 277 -24.79 -32.69 20.01
C ALA A 277 -24.40 -32.75 21.51
N THR A 278 -23.37 -33.52 21.85
CA THR A 278 -22.86 -33.64 23.24
C THR A 278 -22.28 -32.30 23.71
N ILE A 279 -21.44 -31.64 22.88
CA ILE A 279 -20.85 -30.33 23.21
C ILE A 279 -21.95 -29.31 23.46
N VAL A 280 -22.89 -29.17 22.50
CA VAL A 280 -23.94 -28.15 22.56
C VAL A 280 -24.91 -28.37 23.74
N LYS A 281 -25.21 -29.60 24.08
CA LYS A 281 -26.05 -29.93 25.25
C LYS A 281 -25.34 -29.65 26.57
N SER A 282 -24.03 -29.92 26.63
CA SER A 282 -23.22 -29.70 27.84
C SER A 282 -22.91 -28.24 28.12
N LEU A 283 -23.01 -27.39 27.10
CA LEU A 283 -22.67 -25.95 27.17
C LEU A 283 -23.93 -25.07 26.95
N PRO A 284 -24.81 -24.94 27.93
CA PRO A 284 -26.09 -24.25 27.76
C PRO A 284 -25.94 -22.75 27.49
N LYS A 285 -24.84 -22.12 27.95
CA LYS A 285 -24.55 -20.68 27.75
C LYS A 285 -23.85 -20.36 26.42
N LEU A 286 -23.58 -21.40 25.61
CA LEU A 286 -22.84 -21.21 24.37
C LEU A 286 -23.58 -20.31 23.39
N LYS A 287 -22.94 -19.22 22.95
CA LYS A 287 -23.42 -18.22 21.98
C LYS A 287 -22.69 -18.29 20.66
N SER A 288 -21.37 -18.53 20.74
CA SER A 288 -20.48 -18.56 19.58
C SER A 288 -19.77 -19.88 19.47
N LEU A 289 -19.93 -20.57 18.36
CA LEU A 289 -19.29 -21.84 18.05
C LEU A 289 -18.58 -21.77 16.71
N ASP A 290 -17.29 -22.09 16.70
CA ASP A 290 -16.52 -22.20 15.46
C ASP A 290 -16.07 -23.65 15.26
N ILE A 291 -16.62 -24.30 14.21
CA ILE A 291 -16.28 -25.65 13.78
C ILE A 291 -15.70 -25.65 12.36
N SER A 292 -15.23 -24.50 11.87
CA SER A 292 -14.70 -24.36 10.52
C SER A 292 -13.56 -25.34 10.26
N GLY A 293 -13.51 -25.88 9.05
CA GLY A 293 -12.51 -26.86 8.62
C GLY A 293 -12.69 -28.27 9.21
N THR A 294 -13.72 -28.52 10.03
CA THR A 294 -14.02 -29.86 10.61
C THR A 294 -15.12 -30.59 9.88
N ASN A 295 -15.34 -31.87 10.25
CA ASN A 295 -16.49 -32.67 9.80
C ASN A 295 -17.70 -32.62 10.75
N LEU A 296 -17.67 -31.76 11.80
CA LEU A 296 -18.70 -31.78 12.87
C LEU A 296 -20.11 -31.41 12.38
N ALA A 297 -20.22 -30.71 11.24
CA ALA A 297 -21.52 -30.41 10.65
C ALA A 297 -22.23 -31.64 10.06
N GLY A 298 -21.55 -32.80 10.00
CA GLY A 298 -22.06 -34.05 9.42
C GLY A 298 -22.42 -33.93 7.95
N THR A 299 -23.02 -34.99 7.37
CA THR A 299 -23.39 -35.01 5.98
C THR A 299 -24.59 -34.12 5.65
N GLY A 300 -25.58 -34.00 6.53
CA GLY A 300 -26.76 -33.17 6.37
C GLY A 300 -27.68 -33.54 5.17
N VAL A 301 -28.84 -32.93 5.14
CA VAL A 301 -29.85 -33.20 4.08
C VAL A 301 -29.54 -32.48 2.78
N ALA A 302 -28.84 -31.33 2.85
CA ALA A 302 -28.53 -30.52 1.67
C ALA A 302 -27.49 -31.17 0.74
N ASP A 303 -26.68 -32.11 1.22
CA ASP A 303 -25.61 -32.74 0.42
C ASP A 303 -26.14 -33.62 -0.73
N ALA A 304 -27.29 -34.19 -0.55
CA ALA A 304 -27.90 -35.07 -1.58
C ALA A 304 -28.47 -34.30 -2.79
N GLN A 305 -28.58 -32.95 -2.71
CA GLN A 305 -29.48 -32.22 -3.61
C GLN A 305 -28.88 -30.97 -4.26
N ILE A 306 -27.68 -30.51 -3.84
CA ILE A 306 -27.02 -29.31 -4.42
C ILE A 306 -26.57 -29.53 -5.88
N LEU A 307 -26.60 -30.76 -6.40
CA LEU A 307 -26.08 -31.08 -7.72
C LEU A 307 -27.09 -30.88 -8.88
N SER A 308 -28.32 -30.43 -8.64
CA SER A 308 -29.25 -30.11 -9.75
C SER A 308 -29.91 -28.73 -9.55
N SER A 309 -29.60 -27.80 -10.47
CA SER A 309 -30.27 -26.48 -10.58
C SER A 309 -31.79 -26.58 -10.76
N ASP A 310 -32.30 -27.75 -11.17
CA ASP A 310 -33.72 -28.02 -11.35
C ASP A 310 -34.47 -28.28 -10.04
N PHE A 311 -33.74 -28.65 -8.99
CA PHE A 311 -34.32 -28.91 -7.67
C PHE A 311 -34.78 -27.62 -6.94
N MET A 312 -34.05 -26.54 -7.11
CA MET A 312 -34.43 -25.25 -6.54
C MET A 312 -35.73 -24.70 -7.16
N LYS A 313 -35.99 -24.97 -8.43
CA LYS A 313 -37.25 -24.59 -9.12
C LYS A 313 -38.48 -25.41 -8.72
N LYS A 314 -38.29 -26.67 -8.31
CA LYS A 314 -39.38 -27.51 -7.82
C LYS A 314 -39.80 -27.23 -6.40
N ARG A 315 -38.96 -26.63 -5.60
CA ARG A 315 -39.15 -26.35 -4.15
C ARG A 315 -40.30 -25.37 -3.88
N ASP A 316 -40.51 -24.42 -4.76
CA ASP A 316 -41.56 -23.40 -4.58
C ASP A 316 -42.97 -23.86 -4.91
N CYS A 317 -43.09 -25.06 -5.52
CA CYS A 317 -44.34 -25.57 -6.08
C CYS A 317 -44.92 -26.80 -5.34
N ASP A 318 -44.19 -27.42 -4.39
CA ASP A 318 -44.63 -28.67 -3.77
C ASP A 318 -44.89 -28.53 -2.25
N GLU A 319 -46.21 -28.47 -1.90
CA GLU A 319 -46.66 -28.35 -0.48
C GLU A 319 -46.28 -29.59 0.35
N ASN A 320 -46.19 -30.78 -0.25
CA ASN A 320 -45.75 -31.98 0.47
C ASN A 320 -44.26 -31.91 0.86
N PHE A 321 -43.45 -31.26 0.05
CA PHE A 321 -42.05 -31.02 0.35
C PHE A 321 -41.90 -30.09 1.54
N LYS A 322 -42.71 -29.04 1.64
CA LYS A 322 -42.77 -28.11 2.80
C LYS A 322 -43.13 -28.81 4.10
N SER A 323 -43.96 -29.88 4.04
CA SER A 323 -44.36 -30.60 5.25
C SER A 323 -43.28 -31.52 5.79
N VAL A 324 -42.48 -32.15 4.94
CA VAL A 324 -41.35 -33.01 5.32
C VAL A 324 -40.20 -32.19 5.90
N TYR A 325 -39.99 -31.01 5.34
CA TYR A 325 -38.97 -30.08 5.85
C TYR A 325 -39.37 -29.34 7.14
N ARG A 326 -40.70 -29.07 7.35
CA ARG A 326 -41.18 -28.50 8.61
C ARG A 326 -40.97 -29.40 9.83
N ALA A 327 -40.76 -30.68 9.63
CA ALA A 327 -40.45 -31.63 10.71
C ALA A 327 -38.98 -31.59 11.18
N ARG A 328 -38.05 -30.98 10.42
CA ARG A 328 -36.62 -30.88 10.77
C ARG A 328 -36.27 -29.43 11.12
N LYS A 329 -35.93 -29.22 12.40
CA LYS A 329 -35.59 -27.92 12.95
C LYS A 329 -34.15 -27.47 12.62
N SER A 330 -33.29 -28.31 12.04
CA SER A 330 -31.92 -27.99 11.66
C SER A 330 -31.39 -28.96 10.61
N ASP A 331 -30.70 -28.44 9.60
CA ASP A 331 -29.96 -29.23 8.59
C ASP A 331 -28.59 -29.74 9.10
N ILE A 332 -28.21 -29.35 10.32
CA ILE A 332 -27.05 -29.85 11.03
C ILE A 332 -27.56 -30.67 12.22
N ALA A 333 -27.50 -31.98 12.11
CA ALA A 333 -28.12 -32.90 13.10
C ALA A 333 -27.65 -32.64 14.56
N GLY A 334 -26.38 -32.40 14.75
CA GLY A 334 -25.79 -32.06 16.03
C GLY A 334 -26.28 -30.74 16.65
N LEU A 335 -26.90 -29.86 15.90
CA LEU A 335 -27.45 -28.57 16.34
C LEU A 335 -28.98 -28.57 16.51
N SER A 336 -29.65 -29.72 16.41
CA SER A 336 -31.12 -29.80 16.53
C SER A 336 -31.68 -29.21 17.82
N SER A 337 -30.91 -29.31 18.95
CA SER A 337 -31.29 -28.69 20.22
C SER A 337 -31.21 -27.16 20.24
N ARG A 338 -30.61 -26.55 19.23
CA ARG A 338 -30.47 -25.08 19.08
C ARG A 338 -31.47 -24.46 18.11
N ALA A 339 -32.40 -25.25 17.56
CA ALA A 339 -33.37 -24.76 16.61
C ALA A 339 -34.25 -23.63 17.18
N ASP A 340 -34.64 -23.74 18.46
CA ASP A 340 -35.48 -22.78 19.17
C ASP A 340 -34.64 -21.68 19.90
N ASN A 341 -33.34 -21.87 20.08
CA ASN A 341 -32.40 -20.92 20.68
C ASN A 341 -31.10 -20.89 19.86
N PRO A 342 -31.11 -20.20 18.69
CA PRO A 342 -30.00 -20.18 17.76
C PRO A 342 -28.73 -19.55 18.34
N LEU A 343 -27.58 -19.97 17.85
CA LEU A 343 -26.30 -19.38 18.16
C LEU A 343 -26.23 -17.95 17.60
N GLU A 344 -25.50 -17.07 18.27
CA GLU A 344 -25.18 -15.73 17.74
C GLU A 344 -24.22 -15.84 16.55
N PHE A 345 -23.23 -16.75 16.65
CA PHE A 345 -22.24 -17.00 15.58
C PHE A 345 -21.98 -18.51 15.43
N LEU A 346 -21.92 -18.96 14.18
CA LEU A 346 -21.50 -20.31 13.80
C LEU A 346 -20.45 -20.26 12.68
N GLY A 347 -19.26 -20.78 12.94
CA GLY A 347 -18.18 -20.91 11.96
C GLY A 347 -18.34 -22.21 11.18
N LEU A 348 -18.58 -22.09 9.87
CA LEU A 348 -18.73 -23.22 8.92
C LEU A 348 -17.75 -23.13 7.73
N TYR A 349 -16.85 -22.15 7.69
CA TYR A 349 -15.92 -21.95 6.58
C TYR A 349 -15.02 -23.18 6.41
N GLY A 350 -14.99 -23.74 5.20
CA GLY A 350 -14.18 -24.93 4.89
C GLY A 350 -14.58 -26.22 5.62
N THR A 351 -15.80 -26.31 6.19
CA THR A 351 -16.35 -27.55 6.73
C THR A 351 -16.62 -28.56 5.63
N ASP A 352 -16.53 -29.85 5.97
CA ASP A 352 -16.89 -30.93 5.04
C ASP A 352 -18.34 -30.79 4.59
N HIS A 353 -18.63 -31.39 3.41
CA HIS A 353 -19.98 -31.48 2.86
C HIS A 353 -20.69 -30.16 2.69
N LYS A 354 -19.94 -29.08 2.38
CA LYS A 354 -20.48 -27.73 2.08
C LYS A 354 -21.59 -27.30 3.07
N ALA A 355 -21.34 -27.44 4.35
CA ALA A 355 -22.34 -27.20 5.39
C ALA A 355 -22.90 -25.77 5.38
N CYS A 356 -22.12 -24.77 5.00
CA CYS A 356 -22.56 -23.39 4.88
C CYS A 356 -23.58 -23.11 3.75
N TYR A 357 -23.77 -24.08 2.81
CA TYR A 357 -24.80 -24.01 1.76
C TYR A 357 -26.16 -24.54 2.20
N ARG A 358 -26.27 -25.10 3.41
CA ARG A 358 -27.51 -25.64 3.96
C ARG A 358 -28.49 -24.54 4.35
N HIS A 359 -29.79 -24.85 4.49
CA HIS A 359 -30.82 -23.85 4.65
C HIS A 359 -31.18 -23.60 6.13
N ASP A 360 -31.45 -24.67 6.88
CA ASP A 360 -31.96 -24.56 8.25
C ASP A 360 -30.79 -24.66 9.24
N ILE A 361 -29.96 -23.58 9.27
CA ILE A 361 -28.81 -23.46 10.14
C ILE A 361 -29.18 -22.58 11.33
N PRO A 362 -29.14 -23.12 12.58
CA PRO A 362 -29.58 -22.39 13.77
C PRO A 362 -28.52 -21.40 14.27
N ALA A 363 -28.24 -20.37 13.52
CA ALA A 363 -27.30 -19.30 13.87
C ALA A 363 -27.70 -17.97 13.20
N SER A 364 -27.46 -16.85 13.89
CA SER A 364 -27.72 -15.49 13.37
C SER A 364 -26.62 -15.03 12.38
N LEU A 365 -25.36 -15.31 12.71
CA LEU A 365 -24.21 -15.03 11.86
C LEU A 365 -23.48 -16.32 11.50
N ILE A 366 -23.19 -16.50 10.23
CA ILE A 366 -22.52 -17.70 9.73
C ILE A 366 -21.27 -17.29 8.95
N SER A 367 -20.11 -17.84 9.28
CA SER A 367 -18.94 -17.77 8.41
C SER A 367 -18.93 -18.92 7.41
N GLY A 368 -18.70 -18.65 6.14
CA GLY A 368 -18.73 -19.64 5.07
C GLY A 368 -18.33 -19.03 3.74
N ASP A 369 -18.46 -19.82 2.66
CA ASP A 369 -18.17 -19.41 1.29
C ASP A 369 -19.41 -19.41 0.38
N ALA A 370 -20.59 -19.73 0.92
CA ALA A 370 -21.82 -19.84 0.13
C ALA A 370 -22.37 -18.48 -0.32
N THR A 371 -22.28 -17.44 0.50
CA THR A 371 -22.82 -16.10 0.20
C THR A 371 -21.80 -15.02 0.47
N GLU A 372 -22.01 -13.82 -0.12
CA GLU A 372 -21.21 -12.62 0.16
C GLU A 372 -21.16 -12.31 1.67
N CYS A 373 -22.31 -12.34 2.33
CA CYS A 373 -22.41 -12.07 3.77
C CYS A 373 -21.59 -13.06 4.60
N GLN A 374 -21.61 -14.35 4.23
CA GLN A 374 -20.80 -15.38 4.90
C GLN A 374 -19.30 -15.16 4.70
N LEU A 375 -18.87 -14.77 3.49
CA LEU A 375 -17.46 -14.46 3.20
C LEU A 375 -16.99 -13.22 3.96
N VAL A 376 -17.79 -12.16 4.01
CA VAL A 376 -17.51 -10.95 4.80
C VAL A 376 -17.41 -11.29 6.29
N THR A 377 -18.32 -12.11 6.80
CA THR A 377 -18.29 -12.61 8.18
C THR A 377 -17.02 -13.43 8.45
N ALA A 378 -16.64 -14.31 7.53
CA ALA A 378 -15.40 -15.08 7.62
C ALA A 378 -14.16 -14.18 7.60
N ALA A 379 -14.12 -13.20 6.70
CA ALA A 379 -13.01 -12.25 6.60
C ALA A 379 -12.82 -11.44 7.89
N LEU A 380 -13.91 -10.94 8.48
CA LEU A 380 -13.87 -10.22 9.75
C LEU A 380 -13.45 -11.13 10.92
N LYS A 381 -14.00 -12.34 10.99
CA LYS A 381 -13.71 -13.28 12.08
C LYS A 381 -12.26 -13.76 12.06
N TYR A 382 -11.72 -14.01 10.88
CA TYR A 382 -10.40 -14.63 10.72
C TYR A 382 -9.31 -13.66 10.25
N ILE A 383 -9.54 -12.37 10.38
CA ILE A 383 -8.61 -11.34 9.89
C ILE A 383 -7.20 -11.46 10.47
N ASP A 384 -7.06 -11.96 11.69
CA ASP A 384 -5.77 -12.18 12.36
C ASP A 384 -5.15 -13.56 12.05
N ARG A 385 -5.81 -14.41 11.26
CA ARG A 385 -5.40 -15.78 10.94
C ARG A 385 -4.93 -15.87 9.48
N PRO A 386 -3.62 -15.78 9.19
CA PRO A 386 -3.12 -15.62 7.82
C PRO A 386 -3.54 -16.75 6.88
N ILE A 387 -3.54 -18.01 7.35
CA ILE A 387 -3.91 -19.17 6.52
C ILE A 387 -5.38 -19.09 6.07
N ILE A 388 -6.27 -18.66 6.96
CA ILE A 388 -7.70 -18.60 6.65
C ILE A 388 -8.02 -17.37 5.84
N ILE A 389 -7.55 -16.19 6.25
CA ILE A 389 -7.82 -14.95 5.53
C ILE A 389 -7.28 -15.00 4.10
N GLN A 390 -6.15 -15.67 3.86
CA GLN A 390 -5.65 -15.93 2.52
C GLN A 390 -6.68 -16.69 1.65
N ARG A 391 -7.29 -17.76 2.19
CA ARG A 391 -8.33 -18.54 1.47
C ARG A 391 -9.58 -17.69 1.23
N VAL A 392 -10.04 -16.97 2.26
CA VAL A 392 -11.21 -16.08 2.15
C VAL A 392 -10.99 -14.98 1.12
N LEU A 393 -9.80 -14.38 1.07
CA LEU A 393 -9.45 -13.39 0.04
C LEU A 393 -9.42 -14.02 -1.36
N SER A 394 -8.98 -15.27 -1.50
CA SER A 394 -9.06 -15.97 -2.78
C SER A 394 -10.51 -16.17 -3.23
N ASP A 395 -11.40 -16.57 -2.32
CA ASP A 395 -12.82 -16.74 -2.64
C ASP A 395 -13.49 -15.40 -2.99
N LEU A 396 -13.16 -14.31 -2.26
CA LEU A 396 -13.58 -12.95 -2.57
C LEU A 396 -13.08 -12.51 -3.96
N TYR A 397 -11.82 -12.81 -4.31
CA TYR A 397 -11.27 -12.51 -5.63
C TYR A 397 -12.08 -13.19 -6.73
N HIS A 398 -12.42 -14.49 -6.57
CA HIS A 398 -13.23 -15.22 -7.54
C HIS A 398 -14.64 -14.62 -7.68
N ARG A 399 -15.23 -14.14 -6.57
CA ARG A 399 -16.52 -13.44 -6.64
C ARG A 399 -16.42 -12.11 -7.37
N PHE A 400 -15.45 -11.26 -7.03
CA PHE A 400 -15.25 -9.98 -7.74
C PHE A 400 -15.01 -10.14 -9.24
N ARG A 401 -14.40 -11.26 -9.63
CA ARG A 401 -14.15 -11.56 -11.04
C ARG A 401 -15.42 -11.97 -11.80
N ASN A 402 -16.35 -12.67 -11.14
CA ASN A 402 -17.47 -13.35 -11.79
C ASN A 402 -18.84 -12.75 -11.47
N GLU A 403 -18.96 -12.03 -10.34
CA GLU A 403 -20.21 -11.55 -9.78
C GLU A 403 -20.09 -10.07 -9.36
N SER A 404 -21.25 -9.40 -9.18
CA SER A 404 -21.29 -8.08 -8.55
C SER A 404 -21.37 -8.23 -7.02
N ILE A 405 -20.57 -7.46 -6.30
CA ILE A 405 -20.57 -7.40 -4.84
C ILE A 405 -21.35 -6.17 -4.37
N SER A 406 -22.19 -6.35 -3.37
CA SER A 406 -23.11 -5.32 -2.90
C SER A 406 -22.40 -4.28 -2.02
N ASN A 407 -21.53 -4.71 -1.11
CA ASN A 407 -20.91 -3.83 -0.10
C ASN A 407 -19.39 -3.65 -0.34
N VAL A 408 -19.07 -3.04 -1.48
CA VAL A 408 -17.69 -2.87 -1.96
C VAL A 408 -16.78 -2.12 -0.96
N LEU A 409 -17.28 -1.06 -0.29
CA LEU A 409 -16.48 -0.27 0.65
C LEU A 409 -16.13 -1.05 1.92
N GLN A 410 -17.06 -1.85 2.44
CA GLN A 410 -16.80 -2.69 3.60
C GLN A 410 -15.74 -3.76 3.26
N VAL A 411 -15.87 -4.41 2.12
CA VAL A 411 -14.89 -5.40 1.66
C VAL A 411 -13.53 -4.76 1.43
N LEU A 412 -13.47 -3.56 0.85
CA LEU A 412 -12.22 -2.81 0.68
C LEU A 412 -11.54 -2.55 2.03
N SER A 413 -12.30 -2.12 3.04
CA SER A 413 -11.80 -1.89 4.40
C SER A 413 -11.17 -3.15 5.00
N ILE A 414 -11.83 -4.28 4.84
CA ILE A 414 -11.34 -5.58 5.33
C ILE A 414 -10.05 -5.98 4.61
N ILE A 415 -10.00 -5.82 3.28
CA ILE A 415 -8.82 -6.13 2.47
C ILE A 415 -7.62 -5.31 2.89
N LEU A 416 -7.79 -3.99 3.01
CA LEU A 416 -6.72 -3.10 3.46
C LEU A 416 -6.23 -3.48 4.85
N SER A 417 -7.15 -3.77 5.79
CA SER A 417 -6.79 -4.24 7.14
C SER A 417 -6.03 -5.58 7.11
N ALA A 418 -6.41 -6.50 6.22
CA ALA A 418 -5.71 -7.78 6.07
C ALA A 418 -4.31 -7.59 5.49
N MET A 419 -4.16 -6.75 4.46
CA MET A 419 -2.86 -6.42 3.86
C MET A 419 -1.91 -5.77 4.88
N ASP A 420 -2.40 -4.81 5.66
CA ASP A 420 -1.59 -4.12 6.69
C ASP A 420 -1.15 -5.07 7.81
N ARG A 421 -2.05 -5.95 8.29
CA ARG A 421 -1.76 -6.90 9.37
C ARG A 421 -0.78 -8.01 8.97
N HIS A 422 -0.81 -8.38 7.69
CA HIS A 422 -0.09 -9.54 7.15
C HIS A 422 0.86 -9.14 6.02
N ILE A 423 1.64 -8.08 6.24
CA ILE A 423 2.53 -7.54 5.21
C ILE A 423 3.59 -8.55 4.72
N SER A 424 3.99 -9.50 5.55
CA SER A 424 4.94 -10.57 5.21
C SER A 424 4.31 -11.74 4.44
N GLU A 425 2.99 -11.78 4.33
CA GLU A 425 2.28 -12.89 3.71
C GLU A 425 2.00 -12.60 2.23
N ARG A 426 2.88 -13.13 1.37
CA ARG A 426 2.86 -12.92 -0.09
C ARG A 426 1.47 -13.09 -0.71
N ASN A 427 0.79 -14.21 -0.41
CA ASN A 427 -0.48 -14.52 -1.06
C ASN A 427 -1.61 -13.58 -0.62
N ILE A 428 -1.57 -13.06 0.59
CA ILE A 428 -2.51 -12.05 1.07
C ILE A 428 -2.31 -10.76 0.30
N GLN A 429 -1.05 -10.33 0.07
CA GLN A 429 -0.75 -9.12 -0.69
C GLN A 429 -1.18 -9.25 -2.16
N ILE A 430 -0.91 -10.39 -2.78
CA ILE A 430 -1.33 -10.66 -4.17
C ILE A 430 -2.85 -10.68 -4.31
N SER A 431 -3.55 -11.44 -3.46
CA SER A 431 -5.02 -11.53 -3.53
C SER A 431 -5.66 -10.18 -3.21
N GLY A 432 -5.18 -9.49 -2.17
CA GLY A 432 -5.66 -8.17 -1.79
C GLY A 432 -5.50 -7.14 -2.91
N SER A 433 -4.31 -7.02 -3.49
CA SER A 433 -4.05 -6.10 -4.60
C SER A 433 -4.87 -6.44 -5.85
N ALA A 434 -5.09 -7.73 -6.14
CA ALA A 434 -5.93 -8.16 -7.25
C ALA A 434 -7.41 -7.79 -7.04
N ILE A 435 -7.93 -7.92 -5.83
CA ILE A 435 -9.31 -7.48 -5.53
C ILE A 435 -9.42 -5.96 -5.62
N ILE A 436 -8.44 -5.22 -5.08
CA ILE A 436 -8.41 -3.75 -5.16
C ILE A 436 -8.46 -3.30 -6.62
N PHE A 437 -7.76 -4.01 -7.54
CA PHE A 437 -7.85 -3.73 -8.98
C PHE A 437 -9.29 -3.77 -9.49
N TYR A 438 -10.07 -4.81 -9.16
CA TYR A 438 -11.48 -4.87 -9.56
C TYR A 438 -12.31 -3.74 -8.93
N ILE A 439 -12.05 -3.40 -7.68
CA ILE A 439 -12.75 -2.32 -6.98
C ILE A 439 -12.49 -0.96 -7.64
N VAL A 440 -11.23 -0.62 -7.94
CA VAL A 440 -10.89 0.68 -8.56
C VAL A 440 -11.33 0.74 -10.03
N LYS A 441 -11.41 -0.40 -10.72
CA LYS A 441 -11.93 -0.49 -12.11
C LYS A 441 -13.42 -0.14 -12.19
N ILE A 442 -14.19 -0.38 -11.14
CA ILE A 442 -15.63 -0.04 -11.06
C ILE A 442 -15.83 1.42 -10.62
N ARG A 443 -14.81 2.25 -10.73
CA ARG A 443 -14.67 3.59 -10.14
C ARG A 443 -15.86 4.52 -10.32
N ASP A 444 -16.58 4.46 -11.43
CA ASP A 444 -17.74 5.33 -11.69
C ASP A 444 -18.93 5.06 -10.76
N LYS A 445 -18.89 3.93 -10.03
CA LYS A 445 -19.93 3.52 -9.07
C LYS A 445 -19.52 3.70 -7.60
N VAL A 446 -18.25 3.93 -7.30
CA VAL A 446 -17.71 4.02 -5.93
C VAL A 446 -17.03 5.35 -5.71
N ASN A 447 -17.71 6.26 -5.00
CA ASN A 447 -17.11 7.55 -4.62
C ASN A 447 -16.15 7.34 -3.45
N MET A 448 -14.82 7.26 -3.74
CA MET A 448 -13.78 7.06 -2.75
C MET A 448 -13.29 8.39 -2.18
N SER A 449 -13.27 8.51 -0.85
CA SER A 449 -12.66 9.64 -0.15
C SER A 449 -11.16 9.75 -0.43
N VAL A 450 -10.58 10.93 -0.26
CA VAL A 450 -9.14 11.15 -0.36
C VAL A 450 -8.36 10.25 0.62
N LYS A 451 -8.90 10.07 1.83
CA LYS A 451 -8.32 9.20 2.86
C LYS A 451 -8.27 7.74 2.39
N THR A 452 -9.35 7.23 1.80
CA THR A 452 -9.43 5.87 1.25
C THR A 452 -8.41 5.68 0.12
N LYS A 453 -8.31 6.63 -0.80
CA LYS A 453 -7.32 6.59 -1.90
C LYS A 453 -5.89 6.54 -1.37
N ARG A 454 -5.56 7.40 -0.39
CA ARG A 454 -4.24 7.41 0.24
C ARG A 454 -3.94 6.08 0.92
N HIS A 455 -4.90 5.50 1.64
CA HIS A 455 -4.72 4.20 2.28
C HIS A 455 -4.45 3.08 1.25
N ILE A 456 -5.21 3.04 0.15
CA ILE A 456 -4.97 2.09 -0.95
C ILE A 456 -3.53 2.25 -1.49
N ILE A 457 -3.12 3.47 -1.81
CA ILE A 457 -1.80 3.76 -2.36
C ILE A 457 -0.70 3.35 -1.38
N THR A 458 -0.83 3.71 -0.10
CA THR A 458 0.14 3.33 0.93
C THR A 458 0.22 1.82 1.12
N ALA A 459 -0.92 1.11 1.18
CA ALA A 459 -0.95 -0.35 1.32
C ALA A 459 -0.30 -1.04 0.11
N LEU A 460 -0.56 -0.55 -1.11
CA LEU A 460 0.07 -1.07 -2.32
C LEU A 460 1.58 -0.86 -2.33
N LEU A 461 2.04 0.37 -2.02
CA LEU A 461 3.48 0.65 -1.94
C LEU A 461 4.15 -0.19 -0.84
N ASN A 462 3.48 -0.39 0.27
CA ASN A 462 3.94 -1.29 1.34
C ASN A 462 4.15 -2.72 0.82
N ALA A 463 3.19 -3.22 0.05
CA ALA A 463 3.26 -4.56 -0.52
C ALA A 463 4.33 -4.65 -1.63
N MET A 464 4.45 -3.64 -2.49
CA MET A 464 5.48 -3.57 -3.54
C MET A 464 6.89 -3.53 -2.95
N ASP A 465 7.12 -2.78 -1.86
CA ASP A 465 8.42 -2.75 -1.17
C ASP A 465 8.75 -4.09 -0.50
N ALA A 466 7.74 -4.72 0.15
CA ALA A 466 7.91 -6.00 0.81
C ALA A 466 8.21 -7.16 -0.18
N PHE A 467 7.71 -7.05 -1.41
CA PHE A 467 7.81 -8.06 -2.47
C PHE A 467 8.34 -7.46 -3.78
N ALA A 468 9.40 -6.65 -3.70
CA ALA A 468 9.97 -5.95 -4.86
C ALA A 468 10.50 -6.89 -5.96
N ASP A 469 10.78 -8.15 -5.62
CA ASP A 469 11.24 -9.18 -6.57
C ASP A 469 10.10 -10.03 -7.14
N ASP A 470 8.86 -9.80 -6.73
CA ASP A 470 7.70 -10.56 -7.18
C ASP A 470 6.98 -9.86 -8.33
N ASP A 471 7.10 -10.41 -9.53
CA ASP A 471 6.49 -9.85 -10.75
C ASP A 471 4.97 -9.73 -10.67
N THR A 472 4.30 -10.67 -9.97
CA THR A 472 2.83 -10.63 -9.81
C THR A 472 2.42 -9.49 -8.90
N MET A 473 3.14 -9.27 -7.79
CA MET A 473 2.89 -8.15 -6.88
C MET A 473 3.13 -6.81 -7.58
N MET A 474 4.27 -6.68 -8.28
CA MET A 474 4.60 -5.47 -9.03
C MET A 474 3.58 -5.19 -10.14
N ARG A 475 3.14 -6.22 -10.87
CA ARG A 475 2.08 -6.11 -11.88
C ARG A 475 0.77 -5.60 -11.28
N ASN A 476 0.31 -6.22 -10.20
CA ASN A 476 -0.93 -5.82 -9.54
C ASN A 476 -0.84 -4.38 -9.02
N GLY A 477 0.25 -4.01 -8.35
CA GLY A 477 0.50 -2.67 -7.86
C GLY A 477 0.44 -1.62 -8.98
N CYS A 478 1.19 -1.83 -10.06
CA CYS A 478 1.22 -0.92 -11.21
C CYS A 478 -0.16 -0.82 -11.89
N LEU A 479 -0.87 -1.95 -12.07
CA LEU A 479 -2.21 -1.96 -12.65
C LEU A 479 -3.21 -1.18 -11.79
N VAL A 480 -3.18 -1.33 -10.48
CA VAL A 480 -4.06 -0.56 -9.58
C VAL A 480 -3.71 0.92 -9.64
N LEU A 481 -2.42 1.27 -9.57
CA LEU A 481 -1.95 2.67 -9.60
C LEU A 481 -2.32 3.38 -10.90
N SER A 482 -2.39 2.68 -12.03
CA SER A 482 -2.81 3.27 -13.32
C SER A 482 -4.27 3.79 -13.33
N HIS A 483 -5.09 3.39 -12.36
CA HIS A 483 -6.44 3.91 -12.20
C HIS A 483 -6.54 5.19 -11.37
N PHE A 484 -5.44 5.68 -10.80
CA PHE A 484 -5.40 6.94 -10.05
C PHE A 484 -4.97 8.11 -10.94
N LYS A 485 -5.29 9.34 -10.51
CA LYS A 485 -4.82 10.56 -11.20
C LYS A 485 -3.38 10.84 -10.79
N ILE A 486 -2.44 10.39 -11.59
CA ILE A 486 -1.01 10.63 -11.37
C ILE A 486 -0.61 11.95 -12.06
N PRO A 487 0.18 12.84 -11.39
CA PRO A 487 0.80 12.66 -10.06
C PRO A 487 -0.10 13.05 -8.87
N LYS A 488 -1.24 13.70 -9.08
CA LYS A 488 -2.06 14.34 -8.05
C LYS A 488 -2.41 13.43 -6.86
N ASP A 489 -2.90 12.22 -7.13
CA ASP A 489 -3.35 11.30 -6.08
C ASP A 489 -2.18 10.65 -5.33
N VAL A 490 -0.94 10.66 -5.90
CA VAL A 490 0.24 9.98 -5.35
C VAL A 490 1.33 10.93 -4.84
N ILE A 491 1.14 12.23 -4.92
CA ILE A 491 2.16 13.26 -4.62
C ILE A 491 2.74 13.11 -3.19
N PHE A 492 1.93 12.65 -2.23
CA PHE A 492 2.33 12.46 -0.84
C PHE A 492 3.33 11.29 -0.63
N GLU A 493 3.44 10.37 -1.59
CA GLU A 493 4.38 9.24 -1.62
C GLU A 493 5.26 9.27 -2.88
N TYR A 494 5.44 10.44 -3.49
CA TYR A 494 6.07 10.63 -4.79
C TYR A 494 7.44 9.94 -4.88
N LYS A 495 8.33 10.26 -3.93
CA LYS A 495 9.70 9.70 -3.89
C LYS A 495 9.68 8.16 -3.84
N ARG A 496 8.79 7.61 -3.02
CA ARG A 496 8.68 6.17 -2.81
C ARG A 496 8.19 5.46 -4.07
N LEU A 497 7.12 5.99 -4.69
CA LEU A 497 6.60 5.45 -5.94
C LEU A 497 7.63 5.57 -7.07
N ALA A 498 8.27 6.73 -7.22
CA ALA A 498 9.32 6.93 -8.21
C ALA A 498 10.46 5.91 -8.05
N THR A 499 10.92 5.70 -6.80
CA THR A 499 11.96 4.70 -6.52
C THR A 499 11.52 3.29 -6.90
N ALA A 500 10.30 2.88 -6.53
CA ALA A 500 9.79 1.55 -6.86
C ALA A 500 9.71 1.34 -8.39
N LEU A 501 9.19 2.32 -9.14
CA LEU A 501 9.08 2.22 -10.59
C LEU A 501 10.44 2.20 -11.28
N ILE A 502 11.40 3.01 -10.83
CA ILE A 502 12.76 3.03 -11.37
C ILE A 502 13.46 1.68 -11.13
N LEU A 503 13.30 1.09 -9.96
CA LEU A 503 13.86 -0.24 -9.66
C LEU A 503 13.28 -1.32 -10.58
N VAL A 504 11.98 -1.27 -10.89
CA VAL A 504 11.35 -2.19 -11.85
C VAL A 504 11.96 -2.01 -13.24
N VAL A 505 12.08 -0.76 -13.70
CA VAL A 505 12.64 -0.44 -15.02
C VAL A 505 14.10 -0.88 -15.14
N ALA A 506 14.86 -0.78 -14.05
CA ALA A 506 16.27 -1.16 -13.98
C ALA A 506 16.53 -2.67 -14.06
N LYS A 507 15.53 -3.50 -13.72
CA LYS A 507 15.70 -4.97 -13.74
C LYS A 507 15.71 -5.52 -15.16
N LYS A 508 16.82 -6.15 -15.57
CA LYS A 508 16.97 -6.73 -16.94
C LYS A 508 16.04 -7.93 -17.22
N ASN A 509 15.72 -8.72 -16.20
CA ASN A 509 14.89 -9.93 -16.32
C ASN A 509 13.44 -9.70 -15.85
N GLN A 510 12.99 -8.45 -15.78
CA GLN A 510 11.63 -8.14 -15.41
C GLN A 510 10.62 -8.59 -16.47
N ASP A 511 9.43 -9.02 -16.04
CA ASP A 511 8.30 -9.27 -16.94
C ASP A 511 8.07 -8.07 -17.87
N ILE A 512 7.95 -8.32 -19.16
CA ILE A 512 7.86 -7.26 -20.21
C ILE A 512 6.66 -6.36 -19.96
N PHE A 513 5.53 -6.92 -19.54
CA PHE A 513 4.32 -6.15 -19.26
C PHE A 513 4.50 -5.24 -18.03
N VAL A 514 5.13 -5.74 -16.97
CA VAL A 514 5.41 -4.97 -15.75
C VAL A 514 6.37 -3.82 -16.05
N ARG A 515 7.43 -4.07 -16.81
CA ARG A 515 8.39 -3.05 -17.25
C ARG A 515 7.68 -1.97 -18.07
N ARG A 516 6.84 -2.37 -19.02
CA ARG A 516 6.08 -1.45 -19.88
C ARG A 516 5.14 -0.54 -19.08
N ILE A 517 4.28 -1.10 -18.21
CA ILE A 517 3.36 -0.28 -17.41
C ILE A 517 4.12 0.65 -16.44
N SER A 518 5.27 0.21 -15.91
CA SER A 518 6.10 1.04 -15.04
C SER A 518 6.68 2.25 -15.77
N ILE A 519 7.08 2.09 -17.04
CA ILE A 519 7.55 3.19 -17.89
C ILE A 519 6.43 4.21 -18.13
N TYR A 520 5.20 3.76 -18.42
CA TYR A 520 4.06 4.66 -18.56
C TYR A 520 3.72 5.42 -17.27
N LEU A 521 3.77 4.74 -16.12
CA LEU A 521 3.54 5.39 -14.83
C LEU A 521 4.64 6.40 -14.50
N LEU A 522 5.89 6.08 -14.83
CA LEU A 522 7.03 6.99 -14.65
C LEU A 522 6.89 8.24 -15.53
N ASN A 523 6.44 8.08 -16.77
CA ASN A 523 6.12 9.22 -17.64
C ASN A 523 5.02 10.10 -17.03
N SER A 524 3.95 9.48 -16.52
CA SER A 524 2.86 10.20 -15.85
C SER A 524 3.34 10.95 -14.60
N LEU A 525 4.31 10.38 -13.86
CA LEU A 525 4.95 11.05 -12.71
C LEU A 525 5.81 12.24 -13.13
N ALA A 526 6.44 12.19 -14.29
CA ALA A 526 7.25 13.29 -14.82
C ALA A 526 6.39 14.47 -15.35
N CYS A 527 5.15 14.16 -15.77
CA CYS A 527 4.22 15.18 -16.26
C CYS A 527 3.62 15.99 -15.11
N GLN A 528 3.47 17.31 -15.30
CA GLN A 528 2.71 18.20 -14.41
C GLN A 528 3.18 18.20 -12.93
N VAL A 529 4.47 18.06 -12.69
CA VAL A 529 5.11 18.19 -11.37
C VAL A 529 6.04 19.40 -11.36
N SER A 530 6.39 19.89 -10.17
CA SER A 530 7.35 20.99 -9.99
C SER A 530 8.77 20.58 -10.36
N GLU A 531 9.64 21.57 -10.54
CA GLU A 531 11.07 21.42 -10.78
C GLU A 531 11.74 20.48 -9.78
N ASP A 532 11.46 20.65 -8.47
CA ASP A 532 12.01 19.79 -7.40
C ASP A 532 11.71 18.31 -7.60
N HIS A 533 10.49 17.98 -8.03
CA HIS A 533 10.10 16.59 -8.30
C HIS A 533 10.77 16.02 -9.55
N LYS A 534 10.93 16.84 -10.60
CA LYS A 534 11.67 16.44 -11.80
C LYS A 534 13.15 16.23 -11.49
N GLU A 535 13.75 17.13 -10.70
CA GLU A 535 15.14 16.98 -10.26
C GLU A 535 15.32 15.70 -9.44
N LEU A 536 14.39 15.41 -8.53
CA LEU A 536 14.39 14.17 -7.74
C LEU A 536 14.35 12.92 -8.63
N LEU A 537 13.54 12.88 -9.71
CA LEU A 537 13.55 11.77 -10.67
C LEU A 537 14.94 11.59 -11.30
N GLY A 538 15.59 12.68 -11.68
CA GLY A 538 16.96 12.65 -12.20
C GLY A 538 17.98 12.15 -11.17
N GLN A 539 17.87 12.57 -9.91
CA GLN A 539 18.71 12.12 -8.79
C GLN A 539 18.53 10.62 -8.50
N LEU A 540 17.29 10.11 -8.60
CA LEU A 540 16.97 8.69 -8.45
C LEU A 540 17.47 7.84 -9.64
N GLY A 541 18.03 8.46 -10.68
CA GLY A 541 18.63 7.78 -11.82
C GLY A 541 17.68 7.49 -12.98
N ALA A 542 16.50 8.09 -13.03
CA ALA A 542 15.51 7.88 -14.09
C ALA A 542 16.11 8.06 -15.50
N ILE A 543 16.89 9.15 -15.71
CA ILE A 543 17.53 9.44 -17.00
C ILE A 543 18.47 8.31 -17.43
N SER A 544 19.31 7.83 -16.51
CA SER A 544 20.28 6.77 -16.83
C SER A 544 19.59 5.47 -17.25
N TRP A 545 18.57 5.04 -16.52
CA TRP A 545 17.85 3.81 -16.83
C TRP A 545 17.00 3.91 -18.09
N VAL A 546 16.39 5.07 -18.32
CA VAL A 546 15.62 5.31 -19.55
C VAL A 546 16.52 5.34 -20.78
N LEU A 547 17.72 5.96 -20.70
CA LEU A 547 18.71 5.93 -21.78
C LEU A 547 19.21 4.50 -22.05
N GLU A 548 19.35 3.65 -21.02
CA GLU A 548 19.69 2.23 -21.21
C GLU A 548 18.59 1.48 -21.98
N ILE A 549 17.30 1.76 -21.72
CA ILE A 549 16.20 1.20 -22.50
C ILE A 549 16.26 1.66 -23.96
N ILE A 550 16.50 2.95 -24.18
CA ILE A 550 16.63 3.53 -25.54
C ILE A 550 17.77 2.82 -26.27
N ASN A 551 18.91 2.67 -25.64
CA ASN A 551 20.07 1.97 -26.19
C ASN A 551 19.77 0.48 -26.49
N GLU A 552 19.04 -0.20 -25.60
CA GLU A 552 18.59 -1.58 -25.83
C GLU A 552 17.69 -1.69 -27.06
N LYS A 553 16.72 -0.79 -27.21
CA LYS A 553 15.80 -0.76 -28.35
C LYS A 553 16.52 -0.39 -29.66
N LEU A 554 17.39 0.61 -29.59
CA LEU A 554 18.20 1.03 -30.74
C LEU A 554 19.12 -0.09 -31.24
N SER A 555 19.82 -0.78 -30.32
CA SER A 555 20.72 -1.89 -30.69
C SER A 555 20.01 -3.08 -31.35
N LYS A 556 18.71 -3.21 -31.16
CA LYS A 556 17.85 -4.23 -31.79
C LYS A 556 17.09 -3.70 -33.02
N GLU A 557 17.24 -2.42 -33.33
CA GLU A 557 16.43 -1.71 -34.35
C GLU A 557 14.91 -1.90 -34.10
N GLU A 558 14.51 -1.96 -32.83
CA GLU A 558 13.14 -2.23 -32.41
C GLU A 558 12.40 -0.92 -32.07
N PHE A 559 11.43 -0.56 -32.90
CA PHE A 559 10.52 0.57 -32.65
C PHE A 559 9.21 0.07 -32.03
N ASP A 560 8.88 0.55 -30.84
CA ASP A 560 7.61 0.32 -30.17
C ASP A 560 7.21 1.54 -29.30
N ASP A 561 6.04 1.47 -28.68
CA ASP A 561 5.54 2.52 -27.79
C ASP A 561 6.41 2.74 -26.54
N VAL A 562 7.20 1.77 -26.13
CA VAL A 562 8.15 1.91 -25.02
C VAL A 562 9.26 2.90 -25.39
N LEU A 563 9.78 2.85 -26.63
CA LEU A 563 10.79 3.78 -27.12
C LEU A 563 10.24 5.21 -27.18
N ASP A 564 9.02 5.39 -27.68
CA ASP A 564 8.35 6.70 -27.71
C ASP A 564 8.20 7.29 -26.31
N VAL A 565 7.68 6.48 -25.36
CA VAL A 565 7.47 6.92 -23.98
C VAL A 565 8.80 7.16 -23.26
N ALA A 566 9.83 6.40 -23.57
CA ALA A 566 11.17 6.60 -23.00
C ALA A 566 11.72 8.00 -23.33
N TRP A 567 11.65 8.42 -24.59
CA TRP A 567 12.04 9.78 -24.98
C TRP A 567 11.12 10.85 -24.37
N SER A 568 9.81 10.58 -24.27
CA SER A 568 8.87 11.47 -23.58
C SER A 568 9.20 11.67 -22.11
N ILE A 569 9.62 10.61 -21.37
CA ILE A 569 10.07 10.74 -19.97
C ILE A 569 11.23 11.71 -19.86
N ILE A 570 12.26 11.55 -20.70
CA ILE A 570 13.45 12.41 -20.61
C ILE A 570 13.09 13.84 -20.98
N TRP A 571 12.23 14.04 -21.98
CA TRP A 571 11.72 15.37 -22.35
C TRP A 571 11.01 16.03 -21.14
N ASN A 572 10.06 15.32 -20.50
CA ASN A 572 9.33 15.84 -19.35
C ASN A 572 10.23 16.11 -18.12
N VAL A 573 11.22 15.24 -17.87
CA VAL A 573 12.12 15.35 -16.70
C VAL A 573 13.15 16.48 -16.88
N THR A 574 13.52 16.83 -18.12
CA THR A 574 14.47 17.92 -18.42
C THR A 574 13.82 19.30 -18.50
N ASP A 575 12.50 19.35 -18.66
CA ASP A 575 11.73 20.59 -18.73
C ASP A 575 11.93 21.42 -17.46
N GLU A 576 12.36 22.67 -17.59
CA GLU A 576 12.70 23.59 -16.47
C GLU A 576 13.79 23.09 -15.50
N THR A 577 14.55 22.02 -15.86
CA THR A 577 15.51 21.38 -14.94
C THR A 577 16.90 21.30 -15.58
N PRO A 578 17.75 22.33 -15.42
CA PRO A 578 19.10 22.38 -16.01
C PRO A 578 20.00 21.21 -15.61
N LEU A 579 19.93 20.76 -14.36
CA LEU A 579 20.71 19.62 -13.87
C LEU A 579 20.33 18.31 -14.57
N ASN A 580 19.07 18.12 -14.91
CA ASN A 580 18.63 16.93 -15.64
C ASN A 580 19.04 17.00 -17.12
N SER A 581 19.01 18.19 -17.74
CA SER A 581 19.57 18.42 -19.06
C SER A 581 21.07 18.12 -19.12
N GLU A 582 21.81 18.50 -18.08
CA GLU A 582 23.23 18.17 -17.96
C GLU A 582 23.45 16.65 -17.77
N ARG A 583 22.62 15.98 -16.93
CA ARG A 583 22.66 14.51 -16.75
C ARG A 583 22.47 13.78 -18.09
N PHE A 584 21.53 14.23 -18.92
CA PHE A 584 21.29 13.68 -20.26
C PHE A 584 22.55 13.76 -21.13
N LEU A 585 23.18 14.93 -21.19
CA LEU A 585 24.43 15.11 -21.98
C LEU A 585 25.59 14.31 -21.41
N ASN A 586 25.73 14.21 -20.08
CA ASN A 586 26.79 13.47 -19.41
C ASN A 586 26.68 11.94 -19.58
N LYS A 587 25.51 11.45 -20.00
CA LYS A 587 25.23 10.04 -20.26
C LYS A 587 25.19 9.70 -21.74
N ASN A 588 25.86 10.49 -22.59
CA ASN A 588 25.94 10.32 -24.04
C ASN A 588 24.55 10.31 -24.72
N GLY A 589 23.61 11.08 -24.19
CA GLY A 589 22.24 11.16 -24.74
C GLY A 589 22.20 11.63 -26.20
N MET A 590 23.17 12.45 -26.63
CA MET A 590 23.26 12.93 -28.02
C MET A 590 23.62 11.82 -29.01
N ASP A 591 24.44 10.84 -28.61
CA ASP A 591 24.76 9.71 -29.48
C ASP A 591 23.54 8.84 -29.73
N LEU A 592 22.72 8.63 -28.68
CA LEU A 592 21.42 7.94 -28.79
C LEU A 592 20.39 8.74 -29.62
N PHE A 593 20.42 10.07 -29.50
CA PHE A 593 19.59 10.95 -30.32
C PHE A 593 19.90 10.76 -31.81
N LEU A 594 21.17 10.82 -32.21
CA LEU A 594 21.57 10.63 -33.60
C LEU A 594 21.27 9.20 -34.09
N GLY A 595 21.55 8.19 -33.27
CA GLY A 595 21.28 6.80 -33.64
C GLY A 595 19.78 6.53 -33.85
N CYS A 596 18.92 7.06 -32.98
CA CYS A 596 17.46 6.92 -33.14
C CYS A 596 16.94 7.69 -34.37
N LEU A 597 17.50 8.85 -34.66
CA LEU A 597 17.13 9.63 -35.85
C LEU A 597 17.48 8.88 -37.14
N GLU A 598 18.65 8.22 -37.17
CA GLU A 598 19.09 7.42 -38.31
C GLU A 598 18.26 6.13 -38.46
N ALA A 599 17.98 5.44 -37.35
CA ALA A 599 17.26 4.18 -37.38
C ALA A 599 15.74 4.36 -37.65
N PHE A 600 15.14 5.48 -37.17
CA PHE A 600 13.69 5.70 -37.20
C PHE A 600 13.29 7.09 -37.75
N PRO A 601 13.71 7.46 -38.97
CA PRO A 601 13.54 8.83 -39.50
C PRO A 601 12.09 9.23 -39.73
N ASP A 602 11.18 8.29 -39.92
CA ASP A 602 9.77 8.53 -40.26
C ASP A 602 8.81 8.44 -39.08
N LYS A 603 9.35 8.36 -37.83
CA LYS A 603 8.52 8.22 -36.62
C LYS A 603 8.21 9.59 -36.01
N GLU A 604 7.08 10.17 -36.42
CA GLU A 604 6.68 11.54 -36.10
C GLU A 604 6.71 11.84 -34.58
N GLN A 605 6.06 11.03 -33.79
CA GLN A 605 5.99 11.24 -32.33
C GLN A 605 7.36 11.12 -31.67
N LEU A 606 8.15 10.14 -32.11
CA LEU A 606 9.51 9.95 -31.62
C LEU A 606 10.36 11.19 -31.92
N LEU A 607 10.36 11.66 -33.15
CA LEU A 607 11.12 12.84 -33.57
C LEU A 607 10.72 14.11 -32.80
N ARG A 608 9.42 14.29 -32.56
CA ARG A 608 8.92 15.40 -31.74
C ARG A 608 9.44 15.33 -30.32
N ASN A 609 9.35 14.16 -29.68
CA ASN A 609 9.83 13.96 -28.31
C ASN A 609 11.34 14.19 -28.20
N MET A 610 12.09 13.70 -29.18
CA MET A 610 13.54 13.83 -29.24
C MET A 610 13.98 15.30 -29.44
N ILE A 611 13.43 16.01 -30.44
CA ILE A 611 13.84 17.38 -30.69
C ILE A 611 13.30 18.36 -29.66
N GLY A 612 12.13 18.07 -29.03
CA GLY A 612 11.61 18.82 -27.90
C GLY A 612 12.54 18.75 -26.68
N LEU A 613 13.07 17.57 -26.38
CA LEU A 613 14.11 17.39 -25.37
C LEU A 613 15.36 18.24 -25.66
N ILE A 614 15.84 18.26 -26.91
CA ILE A 614 17.00 19.09 -27.28
C ILE A 614 16.67 20.58 -27.10
N GLY A 615 15.41 20.98 -27.30
CA GLY A 615 14.90 22.30 -26.94
C GLY A 615 15.19 22.66 -25.49
N ASN A 616 14.79 21.79 -24.54
CA ASN A 616 15.06 22.01 -23.12
C ASN A 616 16.57 22.14 -22.81
N VAL A 617 17.41 21.34 -23.47
CA VAL A 617 18.87 21.43 -23.31
C VAL A 617 19.41 22.78 -23.87
N ALA A 618 18.92 23.24 -25.02
CA ALA A 618 19.34 24.48 -25.66
C ALA A 618 18.87 25.74 -24.89
N GLU A 619 17.79 25.67 -24.15
CA GLU A 619 17.34 26.74 -23.25
C GLU A 619 18.37 27.06 -22.17
N VAL A 620 19.19 26.05 -21.75
CA VAL A 620 20.20 26.16 -20.70
C VAL A 620 21.51 26.73 -21.31
N LYS A 621 21.77 28.00 -21.05
CA LYS A 621 22.88 28.74 -21.70
C LYS A 621 24.25 28.06 -21.58
N HIS A 622 24.62 27.58 -20.38
CA HIS A 622 25.93 26.97 -20.17
C HIS A 622 26.10 25.57 -20.83
N LEU A 623 25.00 24.96 -21.29
CA LEU A 623 25.05 23.67 -21.99
C LEU A 623 25.14 23.82 -23.52
N ARG A 624 24.80 24.98 -24.07
CA ARG A 624 24.83 25.25 -25.54
C ARG A 624 26.16 24.95 -26.22
N PRO A 625 27.33 25.25 -25.61
CA PRO A 625 28.62 24.89 -26.23
C PRO A 625 28.78 23.40 -26.49
N ARG A 626 28.10 22.53 -25.73
CA ARG A 626 28.12 21.07 -25.92
C ARG A 626 27.26 20.63 -27.13
N LEU A 627 26.27 21.44 -27.53
CA LEU A 627 25.47 21.23 -28.73
C LEU A 627 26.12 21.87 -29.98
N MET A 628 27.13 22.73 -29.82
CA MET A 628 27.81 23.43 -30.92
C MET A 628 28.85 22.52 -31.59
N GLN A 629 28.35 21.44 -32.18
CA GLN A 629 29.13 20.50 -32.99
C GLN A 629 28.55 20.47 -34.40
N GLN A 630 29.41 20.42 -35.42
CA GLN A 630 28.99 20.50 -36.83
C GLN A 630 27.97 19.42 -37.19
N SER A 631 28.13 18.17 -36.66
CA SER A 631 27.19 17.08 -36.87
C SER A 631 25.81 17.36 -36.31
N TYR A 632 25.72 17.95 -35.12
CA TYR A 632 24.44 18.23 -34.44
C TYR A 632 23.74 19.40 -35.15
N VAL A 633 24.45 20.51 -35.39
CA VAL A 633 23.86 21.70 -36.01
C VAL A 633 23.38 21.40 -37.41
N LYS A 634 24.10 20.57 -38.19
CA LYS A 634 23.63 20.11 -39.48
C LYS A 634 22.29 19.37 -39.38
N VAL A 635 22.18 18.42 -38.45
CA VAL A 635 20.93 17.68 -38.22
C VAL A 635 19.80 18.61 -37.81
N PHE A 636 20.05 19.57 -36.93
CA PHE A 636 19.01 20.55 -36.55
C PHE A 636 18.57 21.40 -37.76
N CYS A 637 19.49 21.78 -38.63
CA CYS A 637 19.17 22.50 -39.89
C CYS A 637 18.34 21.65 -40.85
N ASP A 638 18.60 20.35 -40.93
CA ASP A 638 17.80 19.45 -41.77
C ASP A 638 16.40 19.26 -41.19
N LEU A 639 16.26 19.15 -39.86
CA LEU A 639 14.97 19.06 -39.17
C LEU A 639 14.11 20.33 -39.24
N VAL A 640 14.71 21.53 -39.42
CA VAL A 640 13.96 22.78 -39.65
C VAL A 640 13.09 22.69 -40.88
N ASN A 641 13.50 21.96 -41.89
CA ASN A 641 12.73 21.79 -43.13
C ASN A 641 11.79 20.57 -43.10
N SER A 642 11.71 19.88 -41.98
CA SER A 642 10.86 18.71 -41.83
C SER A 642 9.38 19.11 -41.84
N GLN A 643 8.57 18.33 -42.56
CA GLN A 643 7.11 18.39 -42.50
C GLN A 643 6.53 17.25 -41.67
N CYS A 644 7.38 16.52 -40.95
CA CYS A 644 7.02 15.43 -40.07
C CYS A 644 6.26 16.00 -38.85
N ASP A 645 5.15 15.36 -38.47
CA ASP A 645 4.27 15.82 -37.39
C ASP A 645 3.80 17.28 -37.54
N GLY A 646 3.41 17.64 -38.75
CA GLY A 646 3.03 19.03 -39.11
C GLY A 646 4.22 19.98 -38.99
N ILE A 647 4.15 20.95 -38.07
CA ILE A 647 5.27 21.87 -37.82
C ILE A 647 6.06 21.57 -36.57
N GLU A 648 5.67 20.56 -35.79
CA GLU A 648 6.21 20.36 -34.43
C GLU A 648 7.72 20.08 -34.42
N VAL A 649 8.19 19.25 -35.35
CA VAL A 649 9.61 18.95 -35.50
C VAL A 649 10.37 20.19 -35.99
N SER A 650 9.89 20.84 -37.03
CA SER A 650 10.45 22.06 -37.61
C SER A 650 10.51 23.20 -36.60
N TYR A 651 9.43 23.40 -35.83
CA TYR A 651 9.32 24.43 -34.82
C TYR A 651 10.35 24.23 -33.69
N ASN A 652 10.43 23.01 -33.14
CA ASN A 652 11.38 22.72 -32.06
C ASN A 652 12.84 22.84 -32.56
N ALA A 653 13.14 22.40 -33.79
CA ALA A 653 14.45 22.55 -34.40
C ALA A 653 14.84 24.01 -34.58
N ALA A 654 13.89 24.85 -35.07
CA ALA A 654 14.09 26.29 -35.20
C ALA A 654 14.32 26.95 -33.81
N GLY A 655 13.62 26.49 -32.75
CA GLY A 655 13.83 26.92 -31.38
C GLY A 655 15.23 26.62 -30.88
N VAL A 656 15.68 25.35 -31.04
CA VAL A 656 17.05 24.92 -30.71
C VAL A 656 18.09 25.85 -31.39
N LEU A 657 17.98 26.01 -32.68
CA LEU A 657 18.91 26.85 -33.46
C LEU A 657 18.84 28.32 -33.03
N SER A 658 17.65 28.84 -32.72
CA SER A 658 17.47 30.19 -32.18
C SER A 658 18.18 30.38 -30.85
N HIS A 659 18.08 29.42 -29.95
CA HIS A 659 18.82 29.46 -28.69
C HIS A 659 20.33 29.42 -28.89
N LEU A 660 20.83 28.57 -29.79
CA LEU A 660 22.27 28.46 -30.08
C LEU A 660 22.80 29.76 -30.72
N ALA A 661 22.06 30.29 -31.69
CA ALA A 661 22.47 31.50 -32.40
C ALA A 661 22.35 32.78 -31.53
N SER A 662 21.54 32.75 -30.45
CA SER A 662 21.31 33.92 -29.58
C SER A 662 22.53 34.32 -28.74
N ASP A 663 23.51 33.44 -28.55
CA ASP A 663 24.72 33.74 -27.79
C ASP A 663 25.76 34.59 -28.58
N GLY A 664 25.48 34.89 -29.82
CA GLY A 664 26.30 35.78 -30.68
C GLY A 664 27.29 35.04 -31.57
N PRO A 665 28.04 35.78 -32.42
CA PRO A 665 28.96 35.17 -33.41
C PRO A 665 30.16 34.47 -32.74
N GLU A 666 30.63 34.96 -31.61
CA GLU A 666 31.78 34.37 -30.91
C GLU A 666 31.47 32.99 -30.31
N ALA A 667 30.22 32.72 -29.96
CA ALA A 667 29.79 31.43 -29.46
C ALA A 667 29.57 30.39 -30.58
N TRP A 668 29.53 30.85 -31.87
CA TRP A 668 29.36 29.99 -33.02
C TRP A 668 30.71 29.48 -33.52
N THR A 669 31.14 28.32 -33.02
CA THR A 669 32.51 27.79 -33.20
C THR A 669 32.66 26.84 -34.41
N ILE A 670 31.60 26.55 -35.13
CA ILE A 670 31.61 25.66 -36.29
C ILE A 670 31.73 26.48 -37.59
N GLU A 671 32.40 25.90 -38.60
CA GLU A 671 32.62 26.57 -39.89
C GLU A 671 31.40 26.50 -40.85
N SER A 672 30.69 25.35 -40.82
CA SER A 672 29.52 25.12 -41.69
C SER A 672 28.47 24.25 -40.95
N PRO A 673 27.20 24.60 -41.03
CA PRO A 673 26.65 25.82 -41.62
C PRO A 673 27.07 27.09 -40.87
N THR A 674 27.20 28.21 -41.57
CA THR A 674 27.48 29.51 -40.91
C THR A 674 26.27 29.98 -40.09
N ARG A 675 26.52 30.81 -39.08
CA ARG A 675 25.45 31.38 -38.26
C ARG A 675 24.41 32.15 -39.08
N GLU A 676 24.88 32.91 -40.03
CA GLU A 676 24.06 33.73 -40.95
C GLU A 676 23.16 32.90 -41.87
N GLU A 677 23.67 31.76 -42.35
CA GLU A 677 22.88 30.77 -43.11
C GLU A 677 21.75 30.19 -42.27
N VAL A 678 22.04 29.81 -41.01
CA VAL A 678 21.07 29.26 -40.07
C VAL A 678 20.01 30.27 -39.71
N LEU A 679 20.40 31.53 -39.39
CA LEU A 679 19.49 32.61 -39.06
C LEU A 679 18.55 32.95 -40.24
N ARG A 680 19.07 32.98 -41.48
CA ARG A 680 18.24 33.17 -42.66
C ARG A 680 17.23 32.03 -42.83
N ARG A 681 17.66 30.77 -42.69
CA ARG A 681 16.81 29.59 -42.82
C ARG A 681 15.68 29.57 -41.77
N ILE A 682 15.94 29.99 -40.55
CA ILE A 682 14.90 30.11 -39.49
C ILE A 682 13.79 31.07 -39.97
N VAL A 683 14.13 32.24 -40.48
CA VAL A 683 13.13 33.24 -40.94
C VAL A 683 12.33 32.68 -42.10
N GLU A 684 13.01 32.12 -43.10
CA GLU A 684 12.37 31.58 -44.31
C GLU A 684 11.30 30.52 -43.93
N VAL A 685 11.59 29.66 -42.96
CA VAL A 685 10.66 28.61 -42.57
C VAL A 685 9.55 29.13 -41.64
N VAL A 686 9.86 30.00 -40.68
CA VAL A 686 8.85 30.61 -39.80
C VAL A 686 7.78 31.37 -40.58
N ASP A 687 8.17 32.05 -41.66
CA ASP A 687 7.24 32.80 -42.53
C ASP A 687 6.26 31.87 -43.28
N THR A 688 6.54 30.57 -43.39
CA THR A 688 5.65 29.61 -44.05
C THR A 688 4.58 29.02 -43.11
N TRP A 689 4.73 29.17 -41.81
CA TRP A 689 3.83 28.51 -40.84
C TRP A 689 2.50 29.26 -40.67
N ASP A 690 1.41 28.50 -40.65
CA ASP A 690 0.07 29.04 -40.36
C ASP A 690 -0.11 29.31 -38.86
N LEU A 691 -0.49 30.55 -38.53
CA LEU A 691 -0.76 30.98 -37.15
C LEU A 691 -2.01 30.33 -36.52
N ASN A 692 -2.82 29.62 -37.31
CA ASN A 692 -4.03 28.93 -36.78
C ASN A 692 -3.79 27.46 -36.44
N LEU A 693 -2.57 26.96 -36.62
CA LEU A 693 -2.27 25.57 -36.34
C LEU A 693 -2.40 25.24 -34.86
N GLU A 694 -3.15 24.20 -34.57
CA GLU A 694 -3.17 23.59 -33.24
C GLU A 694 -1.82 22.91 -32.94
N ARG A 695 -1.41 23.00 -31.68
CA ARG A 695 -0.07 22.58 -31.27
C ARG A 695 -0.15 21.38 -30.28
N ASN A 696 0.75 20.46 -30.46
CA ASN A 696 0.96 19.32 -29.54
C ASN A 696 1.92 19.64 -28.39
N ILE A 697 2.27 20.91 -28.20
CA ILE A 697 3.17 21.41 -27.17
C ILE A 697 2.39 22.03 -26.02
N ASN A 698 2.90 21.86 -24.81
CA ASN A 698 2.28 22.39 -23.60
C ASN A 698 3.29 23.15 -22.76
N TYR A 699 3.41 24.45 -23.00
CA TYR A 699 4.27 25.32 -22.21
C TYR A 699 3.70 25.59 -20.82
N ARG A 700 4.58 25.60 -19.82
CA ARG A 700 4.31 26.01 -18.43
C ARG A 700 4.90 27.36 -18.12
N SER A 701 5.99 27.73 -18.79
CA SER A 701 6.66 29.00 -18.71
C SER A 701 7.04 29.48 -20.12
N PHE A 702 6.96 30.77 -20.35
CA PHE A 702 7.46 31.40 -21.54
C PHE A 702 8.81 32.11 -21.35
N HIS A 703 9.41 32.01 -20.16
CA HIS A 703 10.69 32.64 -19.88
C HIS A 703 11.77 32.37 -20.94
N PRO A 704 11.94 31.12 -21.47
CA PRO A 704 12.92 30.87 -22.52
C PRO A 704 12.58 31.58 -23.82
N ILE A 705 11.32 31.62 -24.23
CA ILE A 705 10.83 32.28 -25.42
C ILE A 705 10.92 33.81 -25.26
N LEU A 706 10.51 34.34 -24.11
CA LEU A 706 10.58 35.76 -23.80
C LEU A 706 12.04 36.28 -23.75
N ARG A 707 12.99 35.46 -23.31
CA ARG A 707 14.42 35.79 -23.41
C ARG A 707 14.88 35.97 -24.85
N LEU A 708 14.42 35.12 -25.77
CA LEU A 708 14.72 35.27 -27.20
C LEU A 708 14.04 36.52 -27.81
N ALA A 709 12.83 36.84 -27.37
CA ALA A 709 12.14 38.06 -27.78
C ALA A 709 12.88 39.36 -27.34
N GLN A 710 13.70 39.28 -26.27
CA GLN A 710 14.53 40.38 -25.78
C GLN A 710 15.88 40.53 -26.50
N THR A 711 16.26 39.63 -27.41
CA THR A 711 17.55 39.66 -28.09
C THR A 711 17.56 40.71 -29.22
N HIS A 712 17.62 41.99 -28.85
CA HIS A 712 17.52 43.14 -29.80
C HIS A 712 18.53 43.12 -30.94
N HIS A 713 19.68 42.46 -30.77
CA HIS A 713 20.74 42.38 -31.78
C HIS A 713 20.57 41.21 -32.77
N ILE A 714 19.51 40.36 -32.62
CA ILE A 714 19.26 39.22 -33.52
C ILE A 714 17.75 39.12 -33.84
N PRO A 715 17.32 39.95 -34.83
CA PRO A 715 15.90 39.98 -35.21
C PRO A 715 15.32 38.65 -35.66
N GLN A 716 16.15 37.74 -36.15
CA GLN A 716 15.74 36.41 -36.60
C GLN A 716 15.28 35.52 -35.44
N CYS A 717 15.99 35.55 -34.30
CA CYS A 717 15.60 34.81 -33.10
C CYS A 717 14.34 35.41 -32.46
N GLN A 718 14.24 36.73 -32.44
CA GLN A 718 13.00 37.44 -32.04
C GLN A 718 11.81 37.00 -32.87
N HIS A 719 12.00 36.85 -34.20
CA HIS A 719 10.94 36.46 -35.10
C HIS A 719 10.33 35.10 -34.75
N TRP A 720 11.16 34.09 -34.53
CA TRP A 720 10.69 32.79 -34.07
C TRP A 720 9.93 32.91 -32.74
N ALA A 721 10.50 33.62 -31.77
CA ALA A 721 9.92 33.76 -30.45
C ALA A 721 8.55 34.43 -30.45
N VAL A 722 8.43 35.53 -31.20
CA VAL A 722 7.15 36.26 -31.28
C VAL A 722 6.12 35.50 -32.10
N TRP A 723 6.55 34.75 -33.13
CA TRP A 723 5.64 33.86 -33.86
C TRP A 723 5.08 32.76 -32.92
N ALA A 724 5.94 32.17 -32.10
CA ALA A 724 5.52 31.18 -31.13
C ALA A 724 4.44 31.71 -30.15
N LEU A 725 4.68 32.88 -29.57
CA LEU A 725 3.71 33.55 -28.70
C LEU A 725 2.40 33.85 -29.42
N ALA A 726 2.47 34.41 -30.68
CA ALA A 726 1.30 34.75 -31.45
C ALA A 726 0.42 33.55 -31.81
N ASN A 727 1.03 32.43 -32.22
CA ASN A 727 0.28 31.19 -32.47
C ASN A 727 -0.39 30.66 -31.20
N LEU A 728 0.36 30.55 -30.12
CA LEU A 728 -0.14 29.96 -28.85
C LEU A 728 -1.25 30.82 -28.22
N THR A 729 -1.10 32.13 -28.14
CA THR A 729 -2.13 33.04 -27.61
C THR A 729 -3.37 33.14 -28.52
N LYS A 730 -3.19 32.92 -29.82
CA LYS A 730 -4.30 32.90 -30.78
C LYS A 730 -5.14 31.65 -30.68
N VAL A 731 -4.48 30.49 -30.62
CA VAL A 731 -5.16 29.19 -30.63
C VAL A 731 -5.68 28.80 -29.22
N TYR A 732 -4.94 29.18 -28.18
CA TYR A 732 -5.27 28.84 -26.79
C TYR A 732 -5.24 30.07 -25.86
N PRO A 733 -6.09 31.09 -26.10
CA PRO A 733 -6.03 32.38 -25.38
C PRO A 733 -6.25 32.23 -23.88
N ASP A 734 -7.20 31.42 -23.48
CA ASP A 734 -7.54 31.23 -22.05
C ASP A 734 -6.36 30.67 -21.24
N LYS A 735 -5.48 29.90 -21.88
CA LYS A 735 -4.34 29.27 -21.23
C LYS A 735 -3.11 30.17 -21.27
N TYR A 736 -2.79 30.74 -22.44
CA TYR A 736 -1.49 31.36 -22.66
C TYR A 736 -1.46 32.88 -22.54
N CYS A 737 -2.58 33.57 -22.68
CA CYS A 737 -2.60 35.03 -22.45
C CYS A 737 -2.25 35.35 -20.99
N SER A 738 -2.82 34.62 -20.02
CA SER A 738 -2.47 34.81 -18.62
C SER A 738 -1.00 34.52 -18.30
N LEU A 739 -0.41 33.55 -18.98
CA LEU A 739 1.01 33.20 -18.79
C LEU A 739 1.93 34.30 -19.33
N VAL A 740 1.61 34.87 -20.50
CA VAL A 740 2.33 36.06 -21.07
C VAL A 740 2.28 37.25 -20.11
N GLU A 741 1.10 37.51 -19.51
CA GLU A 741 0.89 38.60 -18.55
C GLU A 741 1.72 38.39 -17.27
N GLN A 742 1.63 37.20 -16.66
CA GLN A 742 2.30 36.87 -15.39
C GLN A 742 3.82 36.90 -15.50
N GLU A 743 4.38 36.56 -16.65
CA GLU A 743 5.83 36.50 -16.87
C GLU A 743 6.43 37.76 -17.45
N GLY A 744 5.66 38.88 -17.48
CA GLY A 744 6.16 40.18 -17.96
C GLY A 744 6.29 40.28 -19.47
N GLY A 745 5.60 39.40 -20.21
CA GLY A 745 5.65 39.39 -21.68
C GLY A 745 5.07 40.66 -22.32
N ILE A 746 4.11 41.30 -21.64
CA ILE A 746 3.49 42.53 -22.11
C ILE A 746 4.54 43.66 -22.30
N GLU A 747 5.36 43.94 -21.28
CA GLU A 747 6.39 44.97 -21.34
C GLU A 747 7.48 44.64 -22.36
N ILE A 748 7.83 43.34 -22.48
CA ILE A 748 8.83 42.87 -23.44
C ILE A 748 8.34 43.13 -24.88
N LEU A 749 7.10 42.77 -25.19
CA LEU A 749 6.51 42.96 -26.53
C LEU A 749 6.27 44.42 -26.86
N GLN A 750 5.90 45.27 -25.89
CA GLN A 750 5.79 46.72 -26.08
C GLN A 750 7.15 47.34 -26.43
N LYS A 751 8.24 46.94 -25.74
CA LYS A 751 9.60 47.40 -26.08
C LYS A 751 9.99 46.97 -27.50
N LEU A 752 9.72 45.70 -27.87
CA LEU A 752 10.01 45.15 -29.17
C LEU A 752 9.31 45.93 -30.31
N ILE A 753 8.05 46.35 -30.12
CA ILE A 753 7.30 47.13 -31.10
C ILE A 753 7.92 48.50 -31.30
N ASN A 754 8.47 49.11 -30.24
CA ASN A 754 9.03 50.48 -30.27
C ASN A 754 10.52 50.50 -30.69
N ASP A 755 11.19 49.34 -30.73
CA ASP A 755 12.58 49.22 -31.18
C ASP A 755 12.64 49.22 -32.75
N ASP A 756 13.73 49.79 -33.32
CA ASP A 756 13.90 49.87 -34.80
C ASP A 756 14.48 48.55 -35.38
N GLY A 757 15.12 47.71 -34.56
CA GLY A 757 15.80 46.49 -35.02
C GLY A 757 14.92 45.32 -35.49
N PRO A 758 13.74 45.05 -34.89
CA PRO A 758 12.90 43.89 -35.24
C PRO A 758 12.27 44.01 -36.63
N PHE A 759 12.04 42.84 -37.26
CA PHE A 759 11.33 42.79 -38.54
C PHE A 759 9.91 43.39 -38.44
N PRO A 760 9.40 44.05 -39.51
CA PRO A 760 8.03 44.56 -39.52
C PRO A 760 6.99 43.47 -39.15
N ARG A 761 7.19 42.26 -39.66
CA ARG A 761 6.32 41.12 -39.35
C ARG A 761 6.35 40.72 -37.86
N SER A 762 7.53 40.77 -37.23
CA SER A 762 7.66 40.53 -35.80
C SER A 762 6.91 41.56 -34.95
N LYS A 763 6.94 42.83 -35.35
CA LYS A 763 6.18 43.89 -34.69
C LYS A 763 4.67 43.70 -34.85
N GLU A 764 4.22 43.22 -36.00
CA GLU A 764 2.82 42.92 -36.28
C GLU A 764 2.35 41.76 -35.38
N LEU A 765 3.12 40.66 -35.31
CA LEU A 765 2.84 39.51 -34.45
C LEU A 765 2.81 39.92 -32.97
N ALA A 766 3.73 40.77 -32.53
CA ALA A 766 3.75 41.29 -31.17
C ALA A 766 2.47 42.08 -30.82
N ARG A 767 1.99 42.96 -31.77
CA ARG A 767 0.72 43.64 -31.58
C ARG A 767 -0.46 42.68 -31.50
N MET A 768 -0.45 41.59 -32.28
CA MET A 768 -1.48 40.55 -32.19
C MET A 768 -1.52 39.89 -30.82
N VAL A 769 -0.36 39.54 -30.25
CA VAL A 769 -0.29 38.97 -28.89
C VAL A 769 -0.88 39.94 -27.87
N LEU A 770 -0.50 41.21 -27.91
CA LEU A 770 -1.02 42.22 -26.97
C LEU A 770 -2.53 42.39 -27.11
N THR A 771 -3.08 42.43 -28.35
CA THR A 771 -4.53 42.48 -28.57
C THR A 771 -5.24 41.25 -27.99
N GLN A 772 -4.71 40.05 -28.23
CA GLN A 772 -5.28 38.81 -27.74
C GLN A 772 -5.28 38.75 -26.22
N CYS A 773 -4.20 39.20 -25.57
CA CYS A 773 -4.12 39.27 -24.10
C CYS A 773 -5.17 40.24 -23.53
N GLN A 774 -5.30 41.43 -24.15
CA GLN A 774 -6.29 42.43 -23.73
C GLN A 774 -7.73 41.93 -23.90
N GLU A 775 -8.05 41.28 -25.02
CA GLU A 775 -9.36 40.66 -25.26
C GLU A 775 -9.65 39.52 -24.28
N SER A 776 -8.63 38.72 -23.91
CA SER A 776 -8.75 37.65 -22.90
C SER A 776 -8.98 38.23 -21.50
N GLN A 777 -8.30 39.33 -21.16
CA GLN A 777 -8.50 40.03 -19.90
C GLN A 777 -9.93 40.60 -19.79
N ASN A 778 -10.40 41.29 -20.81
CA ASN A 778 -11.78 41.82 -20.83
C ASN A 778 -12.82 40.71 -20.68
N ARG A 779 -12.62 39.55 -21.30
CA ARG A 779 -13.54 38.40 -21.14
C ARG A 779 -13.56 37.89 -19.70
N ARG A 780 -12.42 37.82 -19.04
CA ARG A 780 -12.30 37.36 -17.64
C ARG A 780 -12.98 38.33 -16.66
N GLU A 781 -12.87 39.63 -16.88
CA GLU A 781 -13.57 40.66 -16.08
C GLU A 781 -15.09 40.57 -16.24
N TYR A 782 -15.59 40.35 -17.44
CA TYR A 782 -17.04 40.17 -17.71
C TYR A 782 -17.62 38.89 -17.05
N THR A 783 -16.84 37.82 -16.93
CA THR A 783 -17.31 36.58 -16.28
C THR A 783 -17.25 36.63 -14.76
N SER A 784 -16.34 37.40 -14.16
CA SER A 784 -16.26 37.58 -12.70
C SER A 784 -17.34 38.49 -12.11
N ASP A 785 -18.01 39.29 -12.92
CA ASP A 785 -19.13 40.16 -12.49
C ASP A 785 -20.48 39.42 -12.45
N TYR A 786 -20.54 38.16 -12.87
CA TYR A 786 -21.77 37.35 -12.91
C TYR A 786 -21.73 36.09 -12.00
N ASP A 787 -20.61 35.79 -11.31
CA ASP A 787 -20.49 34.77 -10.25
C ASP A 787 -20.51 35.45 -8.85
#